data_a3ffc86bd062836298e383ea35563541
#
_entry.id   a3ffc86bd062836298e383ea35563541
#
_cell.length_a   1.000
_cell.length_b   1.000
_cell.length_c   1.000
_cell.angle_alpha   90.00
_cell.angle_beta   90.00
_cell.angle_gamma   90.00
#
_symmetry.space_group_name_H-M   'P 1'
#
loop_
_entity.id
_entity.type
_entity.pdbx_description
1 polymer ?
#
loop_
_entity_poly.entity_id
_entity_poly.type
_entity_poly.pdbx_seq_one_letter_code
_entity_poly.pdbx_strand_id
1 'polypeptide(L)'
;MRKNFHPHMVNTPPSLFSEDQYKVEDAEAEVAAIIETPPSETEIDLEFLYTRDIEFRQETLYFIVVDRFYDGDPANSEGENAELYDPTRQDWGKYWGGDLQGIIDKLDYLKSMGVTAIWLTPLFEQIEDLFVGNAAMHGYWTKDFKRINPRFIANGEEPSLNKTQETRDTTFDRLIAELHDRKMKLVLDIVCNHSSPDVSGTKGELYDDGVKIADFNDDEQHWYHHYGEVQDWENEWQVQNCELSGLATFNENNIQYRNYIKSAIKQWLDRGVDALRVDTVKHMPIWFWQEFTGDMYNHKPDVFIFGEWIFSHPYDDRSVEFANHSGMTILDFGLCVAIREALAQGLEGGFHLIQDIFDQDYRYKGATELITFIDNHDMPRFQSLNSDPAILKVAITLIMTSRGIPCIYYGTEQYLHDDTNGGNDPYNRPMMEKWDTDSEIYRYIRLLSGLRRLNPAVSMGSQWQKYITPDVYGYVRRYRDSLCFVLLNRGEPVTIPEVETQLPDGEHTCVMTRNKYEVKDGKIYDLQLEERGVIVLSRVGERVKGQTIVRAQLNGVQTQPGEIIVVTGDCPELGNWDIARAYPMEYINTNTWFAEIPFNESAGKLISYKYAMWREGRSPLRENLMNRRWVIAKEGTVKWRDTWAPGRES
;
A
#
# COMPACT_ATOMS: atom_id res chain seq x y z
N MET A 1 -33.10 -48.28 18.12
CA MET A 1 -32.30 -48.42 16.89
C MET A 1 -31.86 -47.00 16.47
N ARG A 2 -30.65 -46.61 16.79
CA ARG A 2 -30.07 -45.33 16.37
C ARG A 2 -29.43 -45.54 14.99
N LYS A 3 -29.89 -44.83 13.99
CA LYS A 3 -29.23 -44.78 12.67
C LYS A 3 -28.15 -43.70 12.71
N ASN A 4 -26.90 -44.12 12.52
CA ASN A 4 -25.76 -43.28 12.32
C ASN A 4 -25.94 -42.53 10.95
N PHE A 5 -25.95 -41.21 10.98
CA PHE A 5 -25.67 -40.39 9.81
C PHE A 5 -24.17 -40.18 9.71
N HIS A 6 -23.56 -40.70 8.66
CA HIS A 6 -22.22 -40.28 8.22
C HIS A 6 -22.38 -38.96 7.46
N PRO A 7 -21.62 -37.92 7.80
CA PRO A 7 -21.54 -36.77 6.91
C PRO A 7 -20.76 -37.19 5.66
N HIS A 8 -21.34 -36.90 4.50
CA HIS A 8 -20.65 -37.01 3.22
C HIS A 8 -19.44 -36.05 3.28
N MET A 9 -18.24 -36.61 3.18
CA MET A 9 -17.06 -35.83 2.87
C MET A 9 -17.29 -35.18 1.49
N VAL A 10 -17.44 -33.88 1.47
CA VAL A 10 -17.27 -33.10 0.27
C VAL A 10 -15.79 -33.24 -0.08
N ASN A 11 -15.48 -33.88 -1.20
CA ASN A 11 -14.15 -33.92 -1.77
C ASN A 11 -13.77 -32.47 -2.12
N THR A 12 -13.04 -31.83 -1.23
CA THR A 12 -12.23 -30.65 -1.59
C THR A 12 -11.29 -31.10 -2.69
N PRO A 13 -11.24 -30.43 -3.84
CA PRO A 13 -10.20 -30.72 -4.83
C PRO A 13 -8.85 -30.59 -4.13
N PRO A 14 -7.88 -31.49 -4.40
CA PRO A 14 -6.57 -31.41 -3.79
C PRO A 14 -6.04 -30.00 -4.11
N SER A 15 -5.54 -29.27 -3.09
CA SER A 15 -4.84 -28.03 -3.28
C SER A 15 -3.77 -28.28 -4.36
N LEU A 16 -3.74 -27.47 -5.37
CA LEU A 16 -2.76 -27.58 -6.48
C LEU A 16 -1.30 -27.43 -6.00
N PHE A 17 -1.12 -27.18 -4.70
CA PHE A 17 0.17 -27.01 -4.04
C PHE A 17 0.31 -28.05 -2.93
N SER A 18 1.34 -28.88 -3.00
CA SER A 18 1.80 -29.60 -1.81
C SER A 18 2.24 -28.54 -0.79
N GLU A 19 1.83 -28.70 0.47
CA GLU A 19 2.13 -27.77 1.60
C GLU A 19 3.63 -27.46 1.76
N ASP A 20 4.50 -28.12 1.00
CA ASP A 20 5.96 -28.07 1.14
C ASP A 20 6.67 -27.21 0.08
N GLN A 21 5.99 -26.60 -0.90
CA GLN A 21 6.74 -26.06 -2.04
C GLN A 21 7.18 -24.60 -1.95
N TYR A 22 6.46 -23.69 -1.25
CA TYR A 22 6.91 -22.29 -1.13
C TYR A 22 6.27 -21.60 0.08
N LYS A 23 7.05 -21.38 1.13
CA LYS A 23 6.68 -20.50 2.25
C LYS A 23 7.31 -19.11 2.04
N VAL A 24 6.72 -18.06 2.60
CA VAL A 24 7.34 -16.70 2.59
C VAL A 24 8.70 -16.73 3.28
N GLU A 25 8.84 -17.56 4.31
CA GLU A 25 10.11 -17.87 4.97
C GLU A 25 11.20 -18.28 3.98
N ASP A 26 10.84 -19.03 2.92
CA ASP A 26 11.79 -19.47 1.90
C ASP A 26 12.26 -18.32 0.99
N ALA A 27 11.42 -17.32 0.70
CA ALA A 27 11.83 -16.15 -0.11
C ALA A 27 12.83 -15.27 0.62
N GLU A 28 12.59 -15.03 1.91
CA GLU A 28 13.50 -14.24 2.75
C GLU A 28 14.78 -15.01 3.04
N ALA A 29 14.69 -16.31 3.31
CA ALA A 29 15.85 -17.19 3.46
C ALA A 29 16.67 -17.28 2.16
N GLU A 30 16.01 -17.33 1.01
CA GLU A 30 16.66 -17.31 -0.30
C GLU A 30 17.40 -16.00 -0.54
N VAL A 31 16.79 -14.85 -0.23
CA VAL A 31 17.44 -13.54 -0.32
C VAL A 31 18.56 -13.44 0.72
N ALA A 32 18.35 -13.89 1.97
CA ALA A 32 19.34 -13.88 3.02
C ALA A 32 20.59 -14.69 2.67
N ALA A 33 20.44 -15.79 1.94
CA ALA A 33 21.56 -16.60 1.47
C ALA A 33 22.39 -15.91 0.36
N ILE A 34 21.86 -14.84 -0.26
CA ILE A 34 22.53 -14.12 -1.33
C ILE A 34 23.22 -12.87 -0.82
N ILE A 35 22.57 -12.14 0.10
CA ILE A 35 23.06 -10.86 0.61
C ILE A 35 24.11 -11.08 1.69
N GLU A 36 25.14 -10.22 1.68
CA GLU A 36 26.11 -10.21 2.76
C GLU A 36 25.46 -9.69 4.05
N THR A 37 25.47 -10.53 5.07
CA THR A 37 25.25 -10.12 6.45
C THR A 37 26.60 -9.73 7.07
N PRO A 38 26.67 -8.73 7.97
CA PRO A 38 27.88 -8.46 8.71
C PRO A 38 28.38 -9.75 9.42
N PRO A 39 29.67 -9.97 9.55
CA PRO A 39 30.24 -11.20 10.12
C PRO A 39 30.00 -11.38 11.63
N SER A 40 29.15 -10.63 12.27
CA SER A 40 28.73 -10.83 13.64
C SER A 40 27.56 -11.81 13.67
N GLU A 41 27.78 -12.98 14.13
CA GLU A 41 26.99 -14.05 14.77
C GLU A 41 25.44 -13.89 14.93
N THR A 42 24.78 -13.02 14.19
CA THR A 42 23.33 -12.87 14.27
C THR A 42 22.67 -13.65 13.13
N GLU A 43 22.16 -14.85 13.46
CA GLU A 43 21.04 -15.42 12.72
C GLU A 43 20.03 -14.29 12.45
N ILE A 44 19.65 -14.09 11.19
CA ILE A 44 18.55 -13.21 10.86
C ILE A 44 17.34 -13.82 11.55
N ASP A 45 16.78 -13.10 12.53
CA ASP A 45 15.59 -13.52 13.24
C ASP A 45 14.39 -13.37 12.29
N LEU A 46 14.14 -14.42 11.53
CA LEU A 46 13.05 -14.47 10.56
C LEU A 46 11.68 -14.39 11.27
N GLU A 47 11.57 -14.90 12.51
CA GLU A 47 10.33 -14.81 13.28
C GLU A 47 9.93 -13.35 13.54
N PHE A 48 10.89 -12.46 13.78
CA PHE A 48 10.64 -11.03 13.92
C PHE A 48 10.07 -10.39 12.63
N LEU A 49 10.41 -10.92 11.46
CA LEU A 49 9.91 -10.40 10.17
C LEU A 49 8.42 -10.67 9.94
N TYR A 50 7.86 -11.64 10.62
CA TYR A 50 6.46 -12.09 10.47
C TYR A 50 5.52 -11.53 11.53
N THR A 51 5.96 -10.58 12.35
CA THR A 51 5.07 -9.95 13.34
C THR A 51 4.14 -8.95 12.67
N ARG A 52 2.88 -8.87 13.12
CA ARG A 52 1.92 -7.83 12.66
C ARG A 52 2.34 -6.40 13.00
N ASP A 53 3.31 -6.25 13.90
CA ASP A 53 3.84 -4.95 14.34
C ASP A 53 4.77 -4.29 13.32
N ILE A 54 4.93 -4.90 12.14
CA ILE A 54 5.70 -4.31 11.04
C ILE A 54 5.03 -3.01 10.60
N GLU A 55 5.82 -1.99 10.45
CA GLU A 55 5.36 -0.73 9.90
C GLU A 55 4.84 -0.92 8.47
N PHE A 56 3.72 -0.25 8.11
CA PHE A 56 3.05 -0.45 6.82
C PHE A 56 4.00 -0.19 5.61
N ARG A 57 5.02 0.65 5.77
CA ARG A 57 6.08 0.85 4.76
C ARG A 57 6.84 -0.41 4.34
N GLN A 58 6.81 -1.46 5.16
CA GLN A 58 7.46 -2.75 4.85
C GLN A 58 6.55 -3.69 4.06
N GLU A 59 5.29 -3.34 3.88
CA GLU A 59 4.34 -4.19 3.17
C GLU A 59 4.62 -4.22 1.66
N THR A 60 4.19 -5.30 1.05
CA THR A 60 3.99 -5.44 -0.39
C THR A 60 2.50 -5.66 -0.60
N LEU A 61 1.84 -4.66 -1.20
CA LEU A 61 0.41 -4.70 -1.46
C LEU A 61 0.14 -5.48 -2.74
N TYR A 62 -0.98 -6.21 -2.74
CA TYR A 62 -1.52 -6.85 -3.92
C TYR A 62 -3.00 -6.44 -4.07
N PHE A 63 -3.31 -5.73 -5.15
CA PHE A 63 -4.64 -5.18 -5.40
C PHE A 63 -5.49 -6.15 -6.22
N ILE A 64 -6.67 -6.49 -5.73
CA ILE A 64 -7.59 -7.49 -6.27
C ILE A 64 -8.94 -6.84 -6.62
N VAL A 65 -9.38 -6.99 -7.86
CA VAL A 65 -10.79 -6.84 -8.24
C VAL A 65 -11.49 -8.15 -7.90
N VAL A 66 -12.31 -8.16 -6.84
CA VAL A 66 -12.84 -9.38 -6.22
C VAL A 66 -13.54 -10.27 -7.24
N ASP A 67 -14.47 -9.70 -8.01
CA ASP A 67 -15.24 -10.42 -9.03
C ASP A 67 -14.37 -11.07 -10.13
N ARG A 68 -13.14 -10.58 -10.33
CA ARG A 68 -12.24 -10.99 -11.43
C ARG A 68 -11.07 -11.85 -10.98
N PHE A 69 -11.04 -12.25 -9.71
CA PHE A 69 -9.90 -12.96 -9.16
C PHE A 69 -10.04 -14.47 -9.24
N TYR A 70 -10.94 -15.06 -8.46
CA TYR A 70 -11.18 -16.50 -8.47
C TYR A 70 -12.58 -16.81 -7.91
N ASP A 71 -13.34 -17.65 -8.59
CA ASP A 71 -14.65 -18.14 -8.18
C ASP A 71 -14.46 -19.35 -7.26
N GLY A 72 -14.63 -19.15 -5.96
CA GLY A 72 -14.45 -20.18 -4.94
C GLY A 72 -15.76 -20.86 -4.52
N ASP A 73 -16.90 -20.18 -4.67
CA ASP A 73 -18.23 -20.69 -4.40
C ASP A 73 -19.21 -20.39 -5.56
N PRO A 74 -19.23 -21.17 -6.64
CA PRO A 74 -20.11 -20.91 -7.76
C PRO A 74 -21.60 -20.82 -7.42
N ALA A 75 -22.01 -21.23 -6.21
CA ALA A 75 -23.40 -21.18 -5.79
C ALA A 75 -23.86 -19.76 -5.39
N ASN A 76 -22.95 -18.82 -5.14
CA ASN A 76 -23.27 -17.43 -4.82
C ASN A 76 -23.29 -16.50 -6.04
N SER A 77 -22.70 -16.91 -7.19
CA SER A 77 -22.38 -16.04 -8.32
C SER A 77 -23.62 -15.41 -8.99
N GLU A 78 -24.75 -16.12 -9.06
CA GLU A 78 -26.01 -15.59 -9.65
C GLU A 78 -26.63 -14.46 -8.82
N GLY A 79 -26.43 -14.45 -7.49
CA GLY A 79 -27.05 -13.50 -6.57
C GLY A 79 -28.58 -13.53 -6.63
N GLU A 80 -29.22 -12.39 -6.31
CA GLU A 80 -30.68 -12.24 -6.41
C GLU A 80 -31.18 -12.02 -7.85
N ASN A 81 -30.36 -11.38 -8.69
CA ASN A 81 -30.64 -11.11 -10.10
C ASN A 81 -29.62 -11.80 -11.01
N ALA A 82 -30.02 -12.98 -11.54
CA ALA A 82 -29.16 -13.76 -12.43
C ALA A 82 -28.82 -13.05 -13.76
N GLU A 83 -29.56 -12.01 -14.18
CA GLU A 83 -29.26 -11.25 -15.39
C GLU A 83 -27.93 -10.45 -15.25
N LEU A 84 -27.47 -10.20 -14.04
CA LEU A 84 -26.22 -9.48 -13.76
C LEU A 84 -24.98 -10.39 -13.83
N TYR A 85 -25.14 -11.70 -13.93
CA TYR A 85 -24.07 -12.68 -13.98
C TYR A 85 -23.90 -13.27 -15.38
N ASP A 86 -22.65 -13.38 -15.83
CA ASP A 86 -22.31 -14.07 -17.08
C ASP A 86 -21.33 -15.23 -16.83
N PRO A 87 -21.83 -16.48 -16.73
CA PRO A 87 -20.97 -17.64 -16.52
C PRO A 87 -20.03 -17.92 -17.69
N THR A 88 -20.28 -17.32 -18.86
CA THR A 88 -19.42 -17.48 -20.05
C THR A 88 -18.23 -16.51 -20.03
N ARG A 89 -18.28 -15.49 -19.19
CA ARG A 89 -17.25 -14.45 -19.05
C ARG A 89 -16.96 -13.71 -20.37
N GLN A 90 -18.00 -13.49 -21.18
CA GLN A 90 -17.91 -12.77 -22.45
C GLN A 90 -18.45 -11.33 -22.32
N ASP A 91 -19.40 -11.11 -21.43
CA ASP A 91 -19.94 -9.78 -21.13
C ASP A 91 -19.16 -9.12 -20.01
N TRP A 92 -18.27 -8.21 -20.40
CA TRP A 92 -17.35 -7.49 -19.49
C TRP A 92 -18.06 -6.60 -18.48
N GLY A 93 -19.29 -6.18 -18.76
CA GLY A 93 -20.13 -5.38 -17.88
C GLY A 93 -20.81 -6.18 -16.76
N LYS A 94 -20.71 -7.50 -16.75
CA LYS A 94 -21.39 -8.36 -15.76
C LYS A 94 -20.45 -8.98 -14.75
N TYR A 95 -21.03 -9.51 -13.66
CA TYR A 95 -20.29 -10.33 -12.70
C TYR A 95 -19.78 -11.61 -13.36
N TRP A 96 -18.58 -12.06 -12.96
CA TRP A 96 -17.97 -13.31 -13.44
C TRP A 96 -17.72 -14.32 -12.32
N GLY A 97 -18.11 -14.00 -11.09
CA GLY A 97 -18.22 -14.93 -9.99
C GLY A 97 -17.04 -15.00 -9.02
N GLY A 98 -16.03 -14.13 -9.15
CA GLY A 98 -14.98 -14.05 -8.13
C GLY A 98 -15.53 -13.61 -6.77
N ASP A 99 -15.06 -14.23 -5.68
CA ASP A 99 -15.60 -14.08 -4.34
C ASP A 99 -14.56 -14.18 -3.22
N LEU A 100 -14.98 -14.02 -1.96
CA LEU A 100 -14.10 -14.09 -0.79
C LEU A 100 -13.59 -15.52 -0.54
N GLN A 101 -14.36 -16.56 -0.87
CA GLN A 101 -13.88 -17.93 -0.78
C GLN A 101 -12.73 -18.17 -1.77
N GLY A 102 -12.86 -17.65 -2.98
CA GLY A 102 -11.80 -17.69 -3.99
C GLY A 102 -10.52 -16.99 -3.55
N ILE A 103 -10.64 -15.87 -2.82
CA ILE A 103 -9.47 -15.21 -2.23
C ILE A 103 -8.83 -16.10 -1.16
N ILE A 104 -9.63 -16.69 -0.25
CA ILE A 104 -9.15 -17.62 0.78
C ILE A 104 -8.38 -18.77 0.15
N ASP A 105 -8.91 -19.36 -0.92
CA ASP A 105 -8.30 -20.49 -1.64
C ASP A 105 -6.93 -20.14 -2.28
N LYS A 106 -6.66 -18.85 -2.48
CA LYS A 106 -5.43 -18.37 -3.12
C LYS A 106 -4.46 -17.64 -2.17
N LEU A 107 -4.74 -17.60 -0.87
CA LEU A 107 -3.87 -16.92 0.09
C LEU A 107 -2.46 -17.50 0.15
N ASP A 108 -2.32 -18.82 0.02
CA ASP A 108 -1.00 -19.46 0.03
C ASP A 108 -0.19 -19.12 -1.23
N TYR A 109 -0.86 -19.00 -2.38
CA TYR A 109 -0.24 -18.48 -3.61
C TYR A 109 0.28 -17.05 -3.43
N LEU A 110 -0.54 -16.16 -2.87
CA LEU A 110 -0.15 -14.77 -2.62
C LEU A 110 0.96 -14.68 -1.57
N LYS A 111 0.82 -15.42 -0.47
CA LYS A 111 1.84 -15.47 0.57
C LYS A 111 3.18 -15.98 0.05
N SER A 112 3.19 -17.04 -0.76
CA SER A 112 4.43 -17.58 -1.31
C SER A 112 5.12 -16.63 -2.30
N MET A 113 4.40 -15.70 -2.91
CA MET A 113 4.97 -14.60 -3.70
C MET A 113 5.57 -13.48 -2.82
N GLY A 114 5.31 -13.51 -1.51
CA GLY A 114 5.77 -12.49 -0.57
C GLY A 114 4.81 -11.31 -0.38
N VAL A 115 3.58 -11.44 -0.84
CA VAL A 115 2.51 -10.47 -0.54
C VAL A 115 2.22 -10.47 0.96
N THR A 116 2.11 -9.28 1.54
CA THR A 116 1.90 -9.09 2.97
C THR A 116 0.64 -8.30 3.30
N ALA A 117 0.05 -7.65 2.30
CA ALA A 117 -1.24 -7.00 2.43
C ALA A 117 -2.04 -7.15 1.13
N ILE A 118 -3.30 -7.51 1.22
CA ILE A 118 -4.20 -7.55 0.07
C ILE A 118 -5.15 -6.35 0.13
N TRP A 119 -5.31 -5.66 -0.99
CA TRP A 119 -6.30 -4.61 -1.18
C TRP A 119 -7.43 -5.15 -2.04
N LEU A 120 -8.66 -5.13 -1.53
CA LEU A 120 -9.86 -5.60 -2.20
C LEU A 120 -10.71 -4.42 -2.66
N THR A 121 -11.27 -4.48 -3.87
CA THR A 121 -12.36 -3.58 -4.28
C THR A 121 -13.49 -3.60 -3.26
N PRO A 122 -14.36 -2.56 -3.20
CA PRO A 122 -15.37 -2.46 -2.15
C PRO A 122 -16.24 -3.70 -2.02
N LEU A 123 -16.42 -4.16 -0.77
CA LEU A 123 -17.17 -5.37 -0.44
C LEU A 123 -18.64 -5.10 -0.08
N PHE A 124 -19.05 -3.84 -0.08
CA PHE A 124 -20.39 -3.40 0.34
C PHE A 124 -21.50 -3.96 -0.57
N GLU A 125 -22.72 -4.05 -0.02
CA GLU A 125 -23.90 -4.41 -0.81
C GLU A 125 -24.12 -3.37 -1.91
N GLN A 126 -24.28 -3.83 -3.15
CA GLN A 126 -24.38 -3.02 -4.36
C GLN A 126 -25.82 -2.97 -4.85
N ILE A 127 -26.11 -2.08 -5.80
CA ILE A 127 -27.37 -2.12 -6.54
C ILE A 127 -27.48 -3.42 -7.36
N GLU A 128 -28.67 -3.96 -7.49
CA GLU A 128 -28.98 -5.22 -8.19
C GLU A 128 -29.65 -4.94 -9.55
N ASP A 129 -29.09 -4.01 -10.34
CA ASP A 129 -29.59 -3.67 -11.67
C ASP A 129 -28.44 -3.21 -12.58
N LEU A 130 -28.69 -3.05 -13.89
CA LEU A 130 -27.72 -2.58 -14.89
C LEU A 130 -27.80 -1.07 -15.05
N PHE A 131 -26.69 -0.39 -14.89
CA PHE A 131 -26.54 1.01 -15.27
C PHE A 131 -25.70 1.10 -16.56
N VAL A 132 -26.31 1.65 -17.63
CA VAL A 132 -25.68 1.77 -18.97
C VAL A 132 -25.10 0.41 -19.44
N GLY A 133 -25.81 -0.68 -19.14
CA GLY A 133 -25.42 -2.04 -19.51
C GLY A 133 -24.39 -2.70 -18.58
N ASN A 134 -23.95 -2.04 -17.52
CA ASN A 134 -22.98 -2.58 -16.58
C ASN A 134 -23.60 -2.89 -15.22
N ALA A 135 -23.23 -4.02 -14.64
CA ALA A 135 -23.49 -4.38 -13.25
C ALA A 135 -22.44 -3.73 -12.33
N ALA A 136 -22.73 -3.64 -11.04
CA ALA A 136 -21.83 -3.07 -10.03
C ALA A 136 -20.69 -4.02 -9.61
N MET A 137 -20.13 -4.81 -10.53
CA MET A 137 -19.11 -5.83 -10.26
C MET A 137 -17.78 -5.24 -9.70
N HIS A 138 -17.57 -3.95 -9.91
CA HIS A 138 -16.41 -3.20 -9.41
C HIS A 138 -16.57 -2.77 -7.94
N GLY A 139 -17.80 -2.75 -7.38
CA GLY A 139 -18.05 -2.44 -5.98
C GLY A 139 -18.30 -0.97 -5.63
N TYR A 140 -18.34 -0.05 -6.61
CA TYR A 140 -18.43 1.39 -6.35
C TYR A 140 -19.86 1.99 -6.45
N TRP A 141 -20.90 1.16 -6.57
CA TRP A 141 -22.32 1.62 -6.59
C TRP A 141 -23.07 1.10 -5.36
N THR A 142 -22.57 1.54 -4.19
CA THR A 142 -23.00 1.02 -2.90
C THR A 142 -24.43 1.42 -2.56
N LYS A 143 -25.20 0.43 -2.11
CA LYS A 143 -26.56 0.55 -1.58
C LYS A 143 -26.58 0.52 -0.04
N ASP A 144 -25.75 -0.34 0.58
CA ASP A 144 -25.64 -0.47 2.03
C ASP A 144 -24.18 -0.69 2.47
N PHE A 145 -23.63 0.25 3.24
CA PHE A 145 -22.24 0.19 3.70
C PHE A 145 -22.03 -0.72 4.93
N LYS A 146 -23.11 -1.26 5.51
CA LYS A 146 -23.06 -2.16 6.67
C LYS A 146 -23.38 -3.61 6.33
N ARG A 147 -23.52 -3.91 5.05
CA ARG A 147 -23.77 -5.25 4.53
C ARG A 147 -22.73 -5.60 3.49
N ILE A 148 -22.40 -6.90 3.41
CA ILE A 148 -21.49 -7.42 2.38
C ILE A 148 -22.30 -7.77 1.14
N ASN A 149 -21.73 -7.58 -0.05
CA ASN A 149 -22.33 -8.02 -1.29
C ASN A 149 -22.60 -9.55 -1.22
N PRO A 150 -23.87 -10.00 -1.36
CA PRO A 150 -24.23 -11.42 -1.27
C PRO A 150 -23.46 -12.32 -2.26
N ARG A 151 -22.98 -11.76 -3.39
CA ARG A 151 -22.18 -12.49 -4.38
C ARG A 151 -20.77 -12.80 -3.91
N PHE A 152 -20.31 -12.19 -2.82
CA PHE A 152 -18.96 -12.36 -2.30
C PHE A 152 -18.87 -13.29 -1.09
N ILE A 153 -20.00 -13.70 -0.50
CA ILE A 153 -20.09 -14.57 0.68
C ILE A 153 -20.79 -15.89 0.34
N ALA A 154 -20.70 -16.88 1.24
CA ALA A 154 -21.32 -18.18 1.01
C ALA A 154 -22.83 -18.07 0.74
N ASN A 155 -23.33 -18.88 -0.20
CA ASN A 155 -24.73 -18.85 -0.57
C ASN A 155 -25.64 -19.07 0.66
N GLY A 156 -26.59 -18.14 0.86
CA GLY A 156 -27.53 -18.17 2.00
C GLY A 156 -26.93 -17.63 3.31
N GLU A 157 -25.72 -17.11 3.31
CA GLU A 157 -25.14 -16.40 4.45
C GLU A 157 -25.79 -15.02 4.61
N GLU A 158 -26.06 -14.61 5.86
CA GLU A 158 -26.61 -13.28 6.17
C GLU A 158 -25.53 -12.21 5.97
N PRO A 159 -25.72 -11.23 5.07
CA PRO A 159 -24.72 -10.25 4.73
C PRO A 159 -24.48 -9.16 5.79
N SER A 160 -25.33 -9.04 6.81
CA SER A 160 -25.21 -8.00 7.85
C SER A 160 -23.92 -8.10 8.66
N LEU A 161 -23.26 -6.96 8.89
CA LEU A 161 -22.12 -6.83 9.81
C LEU A 161 -22.53 -6.73 11.28
N ASN A 162 -23.81 -6.52 11.60
CA ASN A 162 -24.30 -6.31 12.97
C ASN A 162 -24.34 -7.58 13.85
N LYS A 163 -23.70 -8.66 13.46
CA LYS A 163 -23.65 -9.90 14.24
C LYS A 163 -22.86 -9.74 15.52
N THR A 164 -23.37 -10.31 16.60
CA THR A 164 -22.67 -10.36 17.89
C THR A 164 -21.41 -11.24 17.80
N GLN A 165 -20.45 -11.04 18.71
CA GLN A 165 -19.19 -11.79 18.73
C GLN A 165 -19.37 -13.31 18.83
N GLU A 166 -20.49 -13.79 19.35
CA GLU A 166 -20.83 -15.22 19.48
C GLU A 166 -21.26 -15.88 18.16
N THR A 167 -21.56 -15.09 17.13
CA THR A 167 -22.06 -15.57 15.81
C THR A 167 -21.08 -15.26 14.67
N ARG A 168 -19.83 -14.90 14.97
CA ARG A 168 -18.79 -14.61 13.97
C ARG A 168 -18.22 -15.89 13.37
N ASP A 169 -18.90 -16.44 12.39
CA ASP A 169 -18.40 -17.53 11.53
C ASP A 169 -18.86 -17.29 10.09
N THR A 170 -18.58 -16.07 9.60
CA THR A 170 -18.92 -15.69 8.22
C THR A 170 -17.73 -15.92 7.30
N THR A 171 -17.99 -15.94 5.98
CA THR A 171 -16.92 -16.02 4.97
C THR A 171 -15.91 -14.88 5.14
N PHE A 172 -16.40 -13.66 5.47
CA PHE A 172 -15.52 -12.53 5.75
C PHE A 172 -14.68 -12.72 7.02
N ASP A 173 -15.28 -13.22 8.12
CA ASP A 173 -14.52 -13.49 9.36
C ASP A 173 -13.43 -14.56 9.13
N ARG A 174 -13.72 -15.58 8.31
CA ARG A 174 -12.75 -16.61 7.91
C ARG A 174 -11.61 -15.99 7.10
N LEU A 175 -11.91 -15.12 6.12
CA LEU A 175 -10.89 -14.40 5.36
C LEU A 175 -9.95 -13.60 6.27
N ILE A 176 -10.50 -12.85 7.22
CA ILE A 176 -9.71 -12.08 8.19
C ILE A 176 -8.83 -13.01 9.04
N ALA A 177 -9.38 -14.09 9.56
CA ALA A 177 -8.63 -15.06 10.37
C ALA A 177 -7.48 -15.69 9.56
N GLU A 178 -7.75 -16.17 8.34
CA GLU A 178 -6.76 -16.79 7.45
C GLU A 178 -5.65 -15.81 7.03
N LEU A 179 -5.99 -14.54 6.81
CA LEU A 179 -4.99 -13.49 6.56
C LEU A 179 -4.10 -13.26 7.78
N HIS A 180 -4.72 -13.09 8.96
CA HIS A 180 -3.99 -12.80 10.18
C HIS A 180 -3.13 -13.98 10.64
N ASP A 181 -3.57 -15.22 10.46
CA ASP A 181 -2.77 -16.43 10.74
C ASP A 181 -1.53 -16.47 9.84
N ARG A 182 -1.63 -16.00 8.61
CA ARG A 182 -0.51 -15.85 7.67
C ARG A 182 0.32 -14.60 7.88
N LYS A 183 0.02 -13.77 8.88
CA LYS A 183 0.64 -12.46 9.13
C LYS A 183 0.43 -11.47 7.97
N MET A 184 -0.64 -11.64 7.22
CA MET A 184 -1.06 -10.75 6.15
C MET A 184 -2.11 -9.75 6.66
N LYS A 185 -2.24 -8.63 5.99
CA LYS A 185 -3.18 -7.54 6.31
C LYS A 185 -4.27 -7.42 5.25
N LEU A 186 -5.44 -6.93 5.65
CA LEU A 186 -6.51 -6.54 4.74
C LEU A 186 -6.58 -5.02 4.61
N VAL A 187 -6.52 -4.54 3.37
CA VAL A 187 -6.87 -3.17 2.97
C VAL A 187 -8.26 -3.21 2.35
N LEU A 188 -9.23 -2.55 2.97
CA LEU A 188 -10.58 -2.41 2.44
C LEU A 188 -10.68 -1.13 1.60
N ASP A 189 -11.17 -1.24 0.38
CA ASP A 189 -11.55 -0.10 -0.44
C ASP A 189 -12.90 0.46 0.02
N ILE A 190 -12.97 1.76 0.24
CA ILE A 190 -14.18 2.44 0.73
C ILE A 190 -14.53 3.64 -0.13
N VAL A 191 -15.82 3.93 -0.22
CA VAL A 191 -16.37 5.08 -0.93
C VAL A 191 -17.05 5.99 0.07
N CYS A 192 -16.67 7.27 0.12
CA CYS A 192 -17.36 8.26 0.95
C CYS A 192 -18.06 9.36 0.13
N ASN A 193 -17.68 9.53 -1.15
CA ASN A 193 -18.21 10.60 -1.96
C ASN A 193 -19.62 10.35 -2.47
N HIS A 194 -19.95 9.11 -2.83
CA HIS A 194 -21.18 8.82 -3.56
C HIS A 194 -21.77 7.46 -3.18
N SER A 195 -23.02 7.27 -3.58
CA SER A 195 -23.67 5.96 -3.59
C SER A 195 -23.92 5.52 -5.04
N SER A 196 -25.16 5.21 -5.41
CA SER A 196 -25.52 4.59 -6.68
C SER A 196 -25.97 5.58 -7.76
N PRO A 197 -25.86 5.20 -9.06
CA PRO A 197 -26.48 5.93 -10.16
C PRO A 197 -28.00 5.74 -10.18
N ASP A 198 -28.67 6.41 -11.12
CA ASP A 198 -30.10 6.22 -11.35
C ASP A 198 -30.37 4.98 -12.20
N VAL A 199 -31.00 3.99 -11.59
CA VAL A 199 -31.54 2.85 -12.31
C VAL A 199 -33.03 2.78 -11.99
N SER A 200 -33.85 3.06 -12.98
CA SER A 200 -35.33 2.96 -12.86
C SER A 200 -35.95 3.82 -11.73
N GLY A 201 -35.29 4.94 -11.39
CA GLY A 201 -35.76 5.88 -10.35
C GLY A 201 -35.29 5.56 -8.94
N THR A 202 -34.22 4.74 -8.78
CA THR A 202 -33.65 4.35 -7.47
C THR A 202 -32.33 5.03 -7.15
N LYS A 203 -32.02 6.16 -7.82
CA LYS A 203 -30.78 6.91 -7.58
C LYS A 203 -30.58 7.21 -6.11
N GLY A 204 -29.43 6.82 -5.57
CA GLY A 204 -29.06 7.15 -4.21
C GLY A 204 -29.96 6.53 -3.14
N GLU A 205 -30.66 5.44 -3.43
CA GLU A 205 -31.31 4.68 -2.35
C GLU A 205 -30.23 4.11 -1.42
N LEU A 206 -30.18 4.63 -0.19
CA LEU A 206 -29.19 4.25 0.82
C LEU A 206 -29.88 3.50 1.96
N TYR A 207 -29.22 2.44 2.41
CA TYR A 207 -29.74 1.57 3.47
C TYR A 207 -28.78 1.51 4.67
N ASP A 208 -29.31 1.30 5.86
CA ASP A 208 -28.59 1.02 7.10
C ASP A 208 -28.99 -0.37 7.58
N ASP A 209 -28.15 -1.36 7.29
CA ASP A 209 -28.39 -2.77 7.58
C ASP A 209 -29.77 -3.27 7.10
N GLY A 210 -30.06 -3.00 5.83
CA GLY A 210 -31.30 -3.40 5.14
C GLY A 210 -32.49 -2.45 5.35
N VAL A 211 -32.35 -1.37 6.12
CA VAL A 211 -33.41 -0.38 6.34
C VAL A 211 -33.12 0.88 5.53
N LYS A 212 -33.99 1.25 4.60
CA LYS A 212 -33.81 2.47 3.78
C LYS A 212 -33.78 3.73 4.67
N ILE A 213 -32.74 4.53 4.53
CA ILE A 213 -32.50 5.75 5.33
C ILE A 213 -32.40 7.03 4.50
N ALA A 214 -32.09 6.94 3.20
CA ALA A 214 -32.03 8.09 2.29
C ALA A 214 -32.41 7.70 0.87
N ASP A 215 -32.82 8.68 0.08
CA ASP A 215 -33.23 8.54 -1.32
C ASP A 215 -32.95 9.87 -2.02
N PHE A 216 -32.20 9.85 -3.11
CA PHE A 216 -31.87 11.06 -3.86
C PHE A 216 -33.11 11.76 -4.42
N ASN A 217 -34.13 11.00 -4.83
CA ASN A 217 -35.35 11.54 -5.44
C ASN A 217 -36.38 12.04 -4.39
N ASP A 218 -36.21 11.67 -3.09
CA ASP A 218 -37.03 12.12 -1.96
C ASP A 218 -36.10 12.53 -0.79
N ASP A 219 -35.29 13.56 -0.99
CA ASP A 219 -34.21 13.98 -0.10
C ASP A 219 -34.59 15.18 0.79
N GLU A 220 -35.70 15.10 1.54
CA GLU A 220 -36.11 16.15 2.48
C GLU A 220 -35.07 16.41 3.58
N GLN A 221 -34.19 15.43 3.86
CA GLN A 221 -33.17 15.53 4.90
C GLN A 221 -31.81 16.02 4.38
N HIS A 222 -31.70 16.30 3.07
CA HIS A 222 -30.48 16.82 2.42
C HIS A 222 -29.26 15.92 2.59
N TRP A 223 -29.43 14.63 2.36
CA TRP A 223 -28.30 13.67 2.33
C TRP A 223 -27.41 13.85 1.13
N TYR A 224 -27.92 14.42 0.04
CA TYR A 224 -27.25 14.57 -1.24
C TYR A 224 -27.09 16.00 -1.68
N HIS A 225 -26.08 16.27 -2.51
CA HIS A 225 -25.99 17.46 -3.32
C HIS A 225 -26.85 17.31 -4.59
N HIS A 226 -27.52 18.38 -5.01
CA HIS A 226 -28.39 18.40 -6.19
C HIS A 226 -27.97 19.45 -7.22
N TYR A 227 -26.65 19.52 -7.49
CA TYR A 227 -26.09 20.54 -8.40
C TYR A 227 -25.86 20.02 -9.83
N GLY A 228 -26.29 18.80 -10.17
CA GLY A 228 -26.03 18.13 -11.43
C GLY A 228 -24.58 17.66 -11.58
N GLU A 229 -24.20 17.26 -12.79
CA GLU A 229 -22.89 16.69 -13.07
C GLU A 229 -21.78 17.74 -13.11
N VAL A 230 -20.54 17.33 -12.81
CA VAL A 230 -19.32 18.14 -12.99
C VAL A 230 -19.18 18.54 -14.46
N GLN A 231 -19.14 19.83 -14.74
CA GLN A 231 -18.94 20.39 -16.08
C GLN A 231 -17.52 20.95 -16.28
N ASP A 232 -16.87 21.37 -15.21
CA ASP A 232 -15.52 21.93 -15.21
C ASP A 232 -14.67 21.24 -14.12
N TRP A 233 -13.81 20.35 -14.55
CA TRP A 233 -12.93 19.55 -13.68
C TRP A 233 -11.80 20.35 -13.02
N GLU A 234 -11.53 21.57 -13.48
CA GLU A 234 -10.60 22.51 -12.84
C GLU A 234 -11.29 23.36 -11.76
N ASN A 235 -12.61 23.37 -11.74
CA ASN A 235 -13.39 24.07 -10.72
C ASN A 235 -13.58 23.20 -9.48
N GLU A 236 -12.78 23.46 -8.45
CA GLU A 236 -12.79 22.68 -7.20
C GLU A 236 -14.18 22.62 -6.56
N TRP A 237 -14.96 23.71 -6.59
CA TRP A 237 -16.30 23.69 -6.05
C TRP A 237 -17.21 22.70 -6.80
N GLN A 238 -17.15 22.66 -8.14
CA GLN A 238 -17.93 21.67 -8.90
C GLN A 238 -17.45 20.25 -8.61
N VAL A 239 -16.13 20.02 -8.57
CA VAL A 239 -15.56 18.70 -8.26
C VAL A 239 -16.04 18.17 -6.90
N GLN A 240 -16.22 19.06 -5.90
CA GLN A 240 -16.63 18.67 -4.56
C GLN A 240 -18.14 18.66 -4.31
N ASN A 241 -18.95 19.28 -5.18
CA ASN A 241 -20.39 19.42 -4.90
C ASN A 241 -21.28 18.91 -6.03
N CYS A 242 -20.74 18.68 -7.23
CA CYS A 242 -21.50 18.15 -8.35
C CYS A 242 -21.31 16.63 -8.48
N GLU A 243 -22.19 16.01 -9.23
CA GLU A 243 -22.21 14.56 -9.42
C GLU A 243 -21.03 14.07 -10.26
N LEU A 244 -20.38 13.02 -9.80
CA LEU A 244 -19.39 12.29 -10.57
C LEU A 244 -20.09 11.25 -11.43
N SER A 245 -20.11 11.46 -12.76
CA SER A 245 -20.66 10.49 -13.73
C SER A 245 -22.10 10.01 -13.41
N GLY A 246 -22.96 10.95 -12.96
CA GLY A 246 -24.36 10.65 -12.64
C GLY A 246 -24.60 9.94 -11.32
N LEU A 247 -23.57 9.71 -10.51
CA LEU A 247 -23.67 9.09 -9.18
C LEU A 247 -24.26 10.05 -8.15
N ALA A 248 -25.07 9.57 -7.22
CA ALA A 248 -25.63 10.37 -6.13
C ALA A 248 -24.52 10.81 -5.17
N THR A 249 -24.12 12.07 -5.24
CA THR A 249 -23.03 12.67 -4.43
C THR A 249 -23.56 13.05 -3.06
N PHE A 250 -22.97 12.50 -1.99
CA PHE A 250 -23.34 12.80 -0.63
C PHE A 250 -23.05 14.25 -0.22
N ASN A 251 -23.90 14.79 0.64
CA ASN A 251 -23.71 16.09 1.26
C ASN A 251 -22.94 15.95 2.57
N GLU A 252 -21.65 16.22 2.53
CA GLU A 252 -20.76 16.14 3.70
C GLU A 252 -21.11 17.15 4.81
N ASN A 253 -21.92 18.18 4.51
CA ASN A 253 -22.41 19.11 5.53
C ASN A 253 -23.52 18.48 6.39
N ASN A 254 -24.14 17.39 5.93
CA ASN A 254 -25.14 16.66 6.68
C ASN A 254 -24.51 15.82 7.80
N ILE A 255 -24.82 16.14 9.06
CA ILE A 255 -24.28 15.42 10.23
C ILE A 255 -24.79 13.99 10.32
N GLN A 256 -25.98 13.68 9.80
CA GLN A 256 -26.53 12.32 9.81
C GLN A 256 -25.73 11.44 8.84
N TYR A 257 -25.43 11.94 7.64
CA TYR A 257 -24.57 11.29 6.69
C TYR A 257 -23.18 11.01 7.28
N ARG A 258 -22.51 12.06 7.84
CA ARG A 258 -21.17 11.88 8.45
C ARG A 258 -21.16 10.82 9.55
N ASN A 259 -22.18 10.82 10.41
CA ASN A 259 -22.29 9.84 11.47
C ASN A 259 -22.52 8.43 10.94
N TYR A 260 -23.37 8.29 9.92
CA TYR A 260 -23.65 7.01 9.26
C TYR A 260 -22.39 6.41 8.64
N ILE A 261 -21.71 7.15 7.74
CA ILE A 261 -20.55 6.60 7.03
C ILE A 261 -19.41 6.25 7.99
N LYS A 262 -19.12 7.11 8.99
CA LYS A 262 -18.11 6.81 10.00
C LYS A 262 -18.48 5.59 10.85
N SER A 263 -19.75 5.43 11.22
CA SER A 263 -20.20 4.25 11.97
C SER A 263 -20.10 2.97 11.14
N ALA A 264 -20.42 3.02 9.85
CA ALA A 264 -20.29 1.90 8.96
C ALA A 264 -18.83 1.44 8.83
N ILE A 265 -17.91 2.37 8.55
CA ILE A 265 -16.50 2.01 8.39
C ILE A 265 -15.89 1.48 9.70
N LYS A 266 -16.27 2.02 10.86
CA LYS A 266 -15.84 1.49 12.17
C LYS A 266 -16.24 0.03 12.37
N GLN A 267 -17.42 -0.40 11.90
CA GLN A 267 -17.80 -1.81 11.99
C GLN A 267 -16.85 -2.73 11.21
N TRP A 268 -16.39 -2.31 10.02
CA TRP A 268 -15.39 -3.05 9.26
C TRP A 268 -14.05 -3.12 9.99
N LEU A 269 -13.61 -2.01 10.59
CA LEU A 269 -12.40 -1.99 11.42
C LEU A 269 -12.50 -2.91 12.64
N ASP A 270 -13.68 -2.96 13.28
CA ASP A 270 -13.98 -3.86 14.41
C ASP A 270 -13.99 -5.34 14.01
N ARG A 271 -14.22 -5.62 12.72
CA ARG A 271 -14.16 -6.99 12.15
C ARG A 271 -12.73 -7.40 11.78
N GLY A 272 -11.75 -6.52 11.87
CA GLY A 272 -10.35 -6.84 11.69
C GLY A 272 -9.69 -6.26 10.44
N VAL A 273 -10.35 -5.37 9.69
CA VAL A 273 -9.72 -4.61 8.61
C VAL A 273 -8.52 -3.83 9.14
N ASP A 274 -7.37 -3.92 8.49
CA ASP A 274 -6.10 -3.35 8.95
C ASP A 274 -5.80 -1.98 8.34
N ALA A 275 -6.30 -1.72 7.13
CA ALA A 275 -6.06 -0.47 6.41
C ALA A 275 -7.24 -0.11 5.51
N LEU A 276 -7.32 1.15 5.12
CA LEU A 276 -8.36 1.67 4.23
C LEU A 276 -7.72 2.31 2.99
N ARG A 277 -8.22 1.95 1.81
CA ARG A 277 -8.07 2.77 0.60
C ARG A 277 -9.36 3.57 0.42
N VAL A 278 -9.23 4.86 0.20
CA VAL A 278 -10.38 5.76 0.07
C VAL A 278 -10.50 6.23 -1.37
N ASP A 279 -11.62 5.90 -1.97
CA ASP A 279 -11.97 6.25 -3.34
C ASP A 279 -12.25 7.76 -3.50
N THR A 280 -11.91 8.33 -4.66
CA THR A 280 -12.33 9.67 -5.11
C THR A 280 -12.16 10.80 -4.08
N VAL A 281 -11.04 10.82 -3.33
CA VAL A 281 -10.86 11.76 -2.21
C VAL A 281 -10.88 13.24 -2.60
N LYS A 282 -10.57 13.58 -3.85
CA LYS A 282 -10.61 14.97 -4.33
C LYS A 282 -12.03 15.53 -4.46
N HIS A 283 -13.04 14.65 -4.44
CA HIS A 283 -14.45 15.01 -4.57
C HIS A 283 -15.13 15.40 -3.27
N MET A 284 -14.38 15.49 -2.18
CA MET A 284 -14.87 15.98 -0.89
C MET A 284 -13.87 16.97 -0.28
N PRO A 285 -14.33 17.96 0.52
CA PRO A 285 -13.45 18.98 1.09
C PRO A 285 -12.50 18.40 2.13
N ILE A 286 -11.32 18.99 2.26
CA ILE A 286 -10.25 18.51 3.14
C ILE A 286 -10.67 18.44 4.61
N TRP A 287 -11.55 19.35 5.06
CA TRP A 287 -12.03 19.33 6.44
C TRP A 287 -12.85 18.07 6.78
N PHE A 288 -13.61 17.52 5.81
CA PHE A 288 -14.31 16.25 5.97
C PHE A 288 -13.31 15.13 6.21
N TRP A 289 -12.24 15.08 5.42
CA TRP A 289 -11.20 14.07 5.56
C TRP A 289 -10.45 14.18 6.89
N GLN A 290 -10.19 15.39 7.38
CA GLN A 290 -9.59 15.60 8.70
C GLN A 290 -10.49 15.08 9.82
N GLU A 291 -11.81 15.32 9.74
CA GLU A 291 -12.78 14.76 10.68
C GLU A 291 -12.84 13.24 10.58
N PHE A 292 -12.92 12.69 9.36
CA PHE A 292 -13.01 11.26 9.10
C PHE A 292 -11.75 10.52 9.60
N THR A 293 -10.57 10.93 9.16
CA THR A 293 -9.31 10.28 9.55
C THR A 293 -9.04 10.39 11.04
N GLY A 294 -9.32 11.55 11.65
CA GLY A 294 -9.21 11.74 13.09
C GLY A 294 -10.10 10.77 13.86
N ASP A 295 -11.33 10.54 13.38
CA ASP A 295 -12.27 9.62 14.00
C ASP A 295 -11.86 8.14 13.82
N MET A 296 -11.30 7.78 12.65
CA MET A 296 -10.74 6.44 12.40
C MET A 296 -9.51 6.16 13.27
N TYR A 297 -8.56 7.09 13.37
CA TYR A 297 -7.38 6.93 14.22
C TYR A 297 -7.72 6.90 15.72
N ASN A 298 -8.75 7.63 16.17
CA ASN A 298 -9.23 7.53 17.54
C ASN A 298 -9.86 6.16 17.83
N HIS A 299 -10.49 5.54 16.83
CA HIS A 299 -11.12 4.23 16.96
C HIS A 299 -10.10 3.08 16.86
N LYS A 300 -9.21 3.14 15.87
CA LYS A 300 -8.14 2.15 15.61
C LYS A 300 -6.83 2.88 15.34
N PRO A 301 -6.00 3.14 16.38
CA PRO A 301 -4.79 3.98 16.25
C PRO A 301 -3.73 3.47 15.28
N ASP A 302 -3.72 2.17 14.97
CA ASP A 302 -2.79 1.52 14.05
C ASP A 302 -3.33 1.36 12.62
N VAL A 303 -4.54 1.85 12.33
CA VAL A 303 -5.09 1.81 10.97
C VAL A 303 -4.20 2.62 10.02
N PHE A 304 -3.92 2.07 8.84
CA PHE A 304 -3.25 2.81 7.78
C PHE A 304 -4.28 3.26 6.75
N ILE A 305 -4.24 4.53 6.34
CA ILE A 305 -5.24 5.10 5.43
C ILE A 305 -4.52 5.77 4.27
N PHE A 306 -4.94 5.46 3.04
CA PHE A 306 -4.49 6.14 1.83
C PHE A 306 -5.64 6.41 0.88
N GLY A 307 -5.55 7.53 0.18
CA GLY A 307 -6.59 8.02 -0.70
C GLY A 307 -6.23 7.94 -2.17
N GLU A 308 -7.26 7.90 -3.00
CA GLU A 308 -7.11 8.08 -4.44
C GLU A 308 -7.31 9.53 -4.83
N TRP A 309 -6.21 10.18 -5.16
CA TRP A 309 -6.22 11.49 -5.82
C TRP A 309 -5.75 11.31 -7.26
N ILE A 310 -6.68 11.00 -8.16
CA ILE A 310 -6.35 10.72 -9.56
C ILE A 310 -5.98 11.98 -10.34
N PHE A 311 -4.88 11.92 -11.09
CA PHE A 311 -4.46 12.91 -12.07
C PHE A 311 -3.60 12.27 -13.18
N SER A 312 -3.53 12.92 -14.33
CA SER A 312 -2.87 12.38 -15.53
C SER A 312 -1.55 13.07 -15.86
N HIS A 313 -1.10 14.00 -15.02
CA HIS A 313 0.15 14.72 -15.18
C HIS A 313 1.15 14.31 -14.11
N PRO A 314 2.46 14.43 -14.34
CA PRO A 314 3.46 14.10 -13.32
C PRO A 314 3.34 14.92 -12.02
N TYR A 315 2.74 16.12 -12.09
CA TYR A 315 2.67 17.05 -10.96
C TYR A 315 1.24 17.53 -10.71
N ASP A 316 0.82 17.52 -9.45
CA ASP A 316 -0.40 18.13 -8.95
C ASP A 316 -0.16 18.70 -7.54
N ASP A 317 -0.16 20.03 -7.42
CA ASP A 317 0.10 20.71 -6.15
C ASP A 317 -0.99 20.44 -5.11
N ARG A 318 -2.25 20.27 -5.56
CA ARG A 318 -3.39 19.99 -4.66
C ARG A 318 -3.29 18.59 -4.05
N SER A 319 -2.76 17.61 -4.80
CA SER A 319 -2.52 16.27 -4.28
C SER A 319 -1.49 16.26 -3.14
N VAL A 320 -0.44 17.07 -3.25
CA VAL A 320 0.58 17.26 -2.20
C VAL A 320 -0.03 17.92 -0.97
N GLU A 321 -0.83 18.98 -1.15
CA GLU A 321 -1.54 19.65 -0.05
C GLU A 321 -2.47 18.68 0.67
N PHE A 322 -3.23 17.90 -0.09
CA PHE A 322 -4.10 16.88 0.43
C PHE A 322 -3.34 15.82 1.26
N ALA A 323 -2.29 15.21 0.71
CA ALA A 323 -1.49 14.22 1.42
C ALA A 323 -0.88 14.77 2.73
N ASN A 324 -0.52 16.07 2.74
CA ASN A 324 0.07 16.71 3.90
C ASN A 324 -0.92 17.11 5.00
N HIS A 325 -2.20 17.25 4.69
CA HIS A 325 -3.18 17.87 5.60
C HIS A 325 -4.45 17.06 5.84
N SER A 326 -4.79 16.07 5.02
CA SER A 326 -6.01 15.25 5.18
C SER A 326 -5.96 14.23 6.31
N GLY A 327 -4.75 13.90 6.80
CA GLY A 327 -4.54 12.80 7.75
C GLY A 327 -4.31 11.44 7.08
N MET A 328 -4.30 11.34 5.75
CA MET A 328 -3.99 10.12 5.00
C MET A 328 -2.92 10.38 3.94
N THR A 329 -2.18 9.35 3.56
CA THR A 329 -1.32 9.37 2.38
C THR A 329 -2.12 9.10 1.11
N ILE A 330 -1.48 9.06 -0.07
CA ILE A 330 -2.16 8.87 -1.36
C ILE A 330 -1.46 7.84 -2.24
N LEU A 331 -2.16 7.38 -3.27
CA LEU A 331 -1.60 6.70 -4.44
C LEU A 331 -0.68 7.65 -5.19
N ASP A 332 0.54 7.22 -5.52
CA ASP A 332 1.56 8.01 -6.21
C ASP A 332 1.33 8.05 -7.72
N PHE A 333 0.28 8.75 -8.14
CA PHE A 333 -0.03 8.92 -9.57
C PHE A 333 1.09 9.64 -10.32
N GLY A 334 1.79 10.58 -9.68
CA GLY A 334 2.92 11.26 -10.30
C GLY A 334 4.02 10.29 -10.73
N LEU A 335 4.42 9.40 -9.83
CA LEU A 335 5.42 8.37 -10.14
C LEU A 335 4.88 7.34 -11.14
N CYS A 336 3.61 6.93 -11.02
CA CYS A 336 2.97 6.01 -11.96
C CYS A 336 3.00 6.57 -13.38
N VAL A 337 2.60 7.83 -13.59
CA VAL A 337 2.64 8.51 -14.89
C VAL A 337 4.07 8.54 -15.43
N ALA A 338 5.05 8.98 -14.63
CA ALA A 338 6.45 9.05 -15.05
C ALA A 338 7.03 7.67 -15.43
N ILE A 339 6.69 6.62 -14.68
CA ILE A 339 7.11 5.24 -15.00
C ILE A 339 6.49 4.79 -16.35
N ARG A 340 5.21 5.05 -16.56
CA ARG A 340 4.51 4.68 -17.80
C ARG A 340 5.07 5.44 -19.01
N GLU A 341 5.32 6.73 -18.88
CA GLU A 341 5.95 7.55 -19.91
C GLU A 341 7.38 7.08 -20.20
N ALA A 342 8.19 6.88 -19.18
CA ALA A 342 9.58 6.50 -19.32
C ALA A 342 9.75 5.06 -19.84
N LEU A 343 9.07 4.09 -19.24
CA LEU A 343 9.32 2.67 -19.47
C LEU A 343 8.32 2.04 -20.44
N ALA A 344 7.02 2.29 -20.30
CA ALA A 344 6.03 1.66 -21.16
C ALA A 344 5.95 2.36 -22.53
N GLN A 345 5.94 3.68 -22.57
CA GLN A 345 5.87 4.47 -23.82
C GLN A 345 7.24 4.81 -24.40
N GLY A 346 8.33 4.66 -23.63
CA GLY A 346 9.69 4.87 -24.08
C GLY A 346 10.07 6.30 -24.45
N LEU A 347 9.46 7.31 -23.75
CA LEU A 347 9.74 8.71 -24.05
C LEU A 347 11.24 9.06 -23.87
N GLU A 348 11.73 10.03 -24.65
CA GLU A 348 13.15 10.43 -24.70
C GLU A 348 13.70 10.87 -23.33
N GLY A 349 12.88 11.48 -22.46
CA GLY A 349 13.28 11.85 -21.10
C GLY A 349 13.71 10.66 -20.23
N GLY A 350 13.12 9.49 -20.46
CA GLY A 350 13.52 8.25 -19.80
C GLY A 350 13.54 8.36 -18.29
N PHE A 351 14.60 7.86 -17.65
CA PHE A 351 14.73 7.89 -16.20
C PHE A 351 14.81 9.31 -15.60
N HIS A 352 15.10 10.35 -16.38
CA HIS A 352 15.02 11.72 -15.88
C HIS A 352 13.59 12.09 -15.46
N LEU A 353 12.56 11.63 -16.21
CA LEU A 353 11.16 11.86 -15.85
C LEU A 353 10.83 11.28 -14.46
N ILE A 354 11.39 10.13 -14.14
CA ILE A 354 11.23 9.46 -12.84
C ILE A 354 11.99 10.18 -11.74
N GLN A 355 13.24 10.62 -12.02
CA GLN A 355 14.03 11.36 -11.05
C GLN A 355 13.38 12.69 -10.69
N ASP A 356 12.80 13.38 -11.66
CA ASP A 356 12.09 14.65 -11.44
C ASP A 356 10.95 14.51 -10.42
N ILE A 357 10.29 13.33 -10.36
CA ILE A 357 9.29 13.02 -9.33
C ILE A 357 9.95 12.84 -7.96
N PHE A 358 11.03 12.06 -7.88
CA PHE A 358 11.74 11.87 -6.61
C PHE A 358 12.33 13.17 -6.08
N ASP A 359 12.72 14.09 -6.95
CA ASP A 359 13.21 15.42 -6.56
C ASP A 359 12.10 16.28 -5.91
N GLN A 360 10.81 15.92 -6.06
CA GLN A 360 9.69 16.57 -5.39
C GLN A 360 9.36 15.97 -4.00
N ASP A 361 10.01 14.91 -3.58
CA ASP A 361 9.73 14.22 -2.30
C ASP A 361 9.78 15.15 -1.08
N TYR A 362 10.59 16.23 -1.13
CA TYR A 362 10.67 17.23 -0.08
C TYR A 362 9.36 17.98 0.19
N ARG A 363 8.41 17.94 -0.75
CA ARG A 363 7.11 18.59 -0.64
C ARG A 363 6.14 17.80 0.25
N TYR A 364 6.35 16.49 0.36
CA TYR A 364 5.53 15.60 1.17
C TYR A 364 6.06 15.48 2.60
N LYS A 365 5.15 15.45 3.58
CA LYS A 365 5.50 15.10 4.97
C LYS A 365 5.88 13.63 5.12
N GLY A 366 5.37 12.76 4.26
CA GLY A 366 5.57 11.32 4.31
C GLY A 366 5.77 10.68 2.94
N ALA A 367 6.74 11.15 2.12
CA ALA A 367 6.98 10.59 0.79
C ALA A 367 7.24 9.07 0.80
N THR A 368 7.81 8.52 1.87
CA THR A 368 8.05 7.08 2.02
C THR A 368 6.77 6.26 2.27
N GLU A 369 5.64 6.92 2.48
CA GLU A 369 4.33 6.28 2.70
C GLU A 369 3.41 6.36 1.48
N LEU A 370 3.82 7.03 0.41
CA LEU A 370 3.09 7.03 -0.86
C LEU A 370 2.99 5.62 -1.41
N ILE A 371 1.81 5.25 -1.94
CA ILE A 371 1.60 3.93 -2.54
C ILE A 371 2.07 3.95 -3.99
N THR A 372 3.15 3.22 -4.29
CA THR A 372 3.74 3.17 -5.64
C THR A 372 3.16 2.02 -6.46
N PHE A 373 2.85 2.28 -7.72
CA PHE A 373 2.24 1.30 -8.63
C PHE A 373 2.55 1.64 -10.09
N ILE A 374 2.30 0.70 -11.01
CA ILE A 374 2.51 0.90 -12.45
C ILE A 374 1.20 0.87 -13.24
N ASP A 375 0.17 0.26 -12.69
CA ASP A 375 -1.18 0.19 -13.22
C ASP A 375 -2.20 -0.15 -12.12
N ASN A 376 -3.48 0.04 -12.43
CA ASN A 376 -4.60 -0.33 -11.58
C ASN A 376 -5.86 -0.62 -12.44
N HIS A 377 -7.02 -0.70 -11.80
CA HIS A 377 -8.29 -1.02 -12.44
C HIS A 377 -8.93 0.11 -13.25
N ASP A 378 -8.37 1.33 -13.23
CA ASP A 378 -8.89 2.52 -13.92
C ASP A 378 -8.05 2.94 -15.14
N MET A 379 -7.04 2.17 -15.46
CA MET A 379 -6.15 2.46 -16.58
C MET A 379 -5.73 1.19 -17.32
N PRO A 380 -5.29 1.28 -18.59
CA PRO A 380 -4.70 0.14 -19.30
C PRO A 380 -3.58 -0.47 -18.49
N ARG A 381 -3.50 -1.80 -18.49
CA ARG A 381 -2.38 -2.49 -17.83
C ARG A 381 -1.05 -2.07 -18.44
N PHE A 382 0.01 -2.11 -17.64
CA PHE A 382 1.36 -1.79 -18.10
C PHE A 382 1.74 -2.66 -19.31
N GLN A 383 1.40 -3.95 -19.28
CA GLN A 383 1.66 -4.90 -20.37
C GLN A 383 0.85 -4.61 -21.63
N SER A 384 -0.30 -3.97 -21.55
CA SER A 384 -1.05 -3.51 -22.74
C SER A 384 -0.38 -2.31 -23.43
N LEU A 385 0.44 -1.54 -22.70
CA LEU A 385 1.24 -0.45 -23.27
C LEU A 385 2.60 -0.94 -23.79
N ASN A 386 3.20 -1.90 -23.07
CA ASN A 386 4.48 -2.50 -23.43
C ASN A 386 4.52 -3.97 -22.99
N SER A 387 4.39 -4.87 -23.93
CA SER A 387 4.35 -6.32 -23.68
C SER A 387 5.73 -6.95 -23.43
N ASP A 388 6.81 -6.15 -23.42
CA ASP A 388 8.16 -6.65 -23.16
C ASP A 388 8.33 -7.05 -21.68
N PRO A 389 8.55 -8.34 -21.38
CA PRO A 389 8.72 -8.80 -20.00
C PRO A 389 9.97 -8.24 -19.31
N ALA A 390 11.00 -7.86 -20.07
CA ALA A 390 12.20 -7.27 -19.49
C ALA A 390 11.94 -5.83 -18.99
N ILE A 391 11.17 -5.04 -19.73
CA ILE A 391 10.74 -3.71 -19.29
C ILE A 391 9.82 -3.80 -18.07
N LEU A 392 8.92 -4.79 -18.02
CA LEU A 392 8.10 -5.03 -16.81
C LEU A 392 9.00 -5.32 -15.60
N LYS A 393 10.05 -6.13 -15.73
CA LYS A 393 11.00 -6.39 -14.63
C LYS A 393 11.70 -5.12 -14.15
N VAL A 394 12.08 -4.23 -15.08
CA VAL A 394 12.65 -2.90 -14.73
C VAL A 394 11.65 -2.08 -13.91
N ALA A 395 10.39 -1.98 -14.37
CA ALA A 395 9.34 -1.22 -13.68
C ALA A 395 9.02 -1.80 -12.30
N ILE A 396 8.88 -3.12 -12.18
CA ILE A 396 8.64 -3.81 -10.91
C ILE A 396 9.82 -3.61 -9.95
N THR A 397 11.07 -3.74 -10.42
CA THR A 397 12.23 -3.47 -9.57
C THR A 397 12.20 -2.05 -9.03
N LEU A 398 11.87 -1.07 -9.87
CA LEU A 398 11.82 0.32 -9.46
C LEU A 398 10.81 0.53 -8.32
N ILE A 399 9.54 0.12 -8.48
CA ILE A 399 8.53 0.32 -7.42
C ILE A 399 8.82 -0.50 -6.17
N MET A 400 9.42 -1.68 -6.29
CA MET A 400 9.73 -2.55 -5.17
C MET A 400 10.95 -2.12 -4.35
N THR A 401 11.87 -1.35 -4.95
CA THR A 401 13.13 -0.95 -4.30
C THR A 401 13.27 0.56 -4.07
N SER A 402 12.53 1.41 -4.76
CA SER A 402 12.49 2.84 -4.48
C SER A 402 11.71 3.17 -3.20
N ARG A 403 11.65 4.46 -2.85
CA ARG A 403 10.81 4.93 -1.74
C ARG A 403 9.33 4.67 -2.04
N GLY A 404 8.53 4.53 -1.00
CA GLY A 404 7.10 4.26 -1.07
C GLY A 404 6.74 2.81 -0.75
N ILE A 405 5.47 2.50 -0.82
CA ILE A 405 4.88 1.19 -0.53
C ILE A 405 4.39 0.59 -1.85
N PRO A 406 5.01 -0.49 -2.35
CA PRO A 406 4.65 -1.04 -3.65
C PRO A 406 3.29 -1.73 -3.62
N CYS A 407 2.52 -1.51 -4.68
CA CYS A 407 1.27 -2.18 -4.97
C CYS A 407 1.35 -2.87 -6.33
N ILE A 408 1.10 -4.17 -6.33
CA ILE A 408 1.02 -5.00 -7.53
C ILE A 408 -0.45 -5.21 -7.87
N TYR A 409 -0.86 -4.91 -9.08
CA TYR A 409 -2.21 -5.18 -9.55
C TYR A 409 -2.34 -6.67 -9.92
N TYR A 410 -3.46 -7.32 -9.52
CA TYR A 410 -3.64 -8.77 -9.67
C TYR A 410 -3.33 -9.26 -11.09
N GLY A 411 -2.67 -10.40 -11.17
CA GLY A 411 -2.31 -11.04 -12.43
C GLY A 411 -1.08 -10.46 -13.13
N THR A 412 -0.48 -9.36 -12.65
CA THR A 412 0.79 -8.83 -13.20
C THR A 412 1.88 -9.90 -13.17
N GLU A 413 1.92 -10.73 -12.13
CA GLU A 413 2.83 -11.85 -11.97
C GLU A 413 2.59 -13.02 -12.94
N GLN A 414 1.49 -12.95 -13.70
CA GLN A 414 1.14 -13.91 -14.76
C GLN A 414 1.12 -13.26 -16.14
N TYR A 415 1.62 -12.02 -16.27
CA TYR A 415 1.58 -11.21 -17.50
C TYR A 415 0.15 -11.01 -18.01
N LEU A 416 -0.82 -10.92 -17.10
CA LEU A 416 -2.24 -10.80 -17.43
C LEU A 416 -2.54 -9.43 -18.04
N HIS A 417 -3.03 -9.40 -19.27
CA HIS A 417 -3.52 -8.21 -19.95
C HIS A 417 -4.52 -8.59 -21.05
N ASP A 418 -5.33 -7.63 -21.46
CA ASP A 418 -6.19 -7.70 -22.64
C ASP A 418 -6.04 -6.38 -23.40
N ASP A 419 -5.73 -6.47 -24.70
CA ASP A 419 -5.42 -5.30 -25.52
C ASP A 419 -6.63 -4.81 -26.33
N THR A 420 -7.80 -5.39 -26.10
CA THR A 420 -9.05 -4.93 -26.71
C THR A 420 -9.28 -3.46 -26.36
N ASN A 421 -9.59 -2.67 -27.34
CA ASN A 421 -9.74 -1.21 -27.20
C ASN A 421 -8.53 -0.52 -26.51
N GLY A 422 -7.31 -1.02 -26.76
CA GLY A 422 -6.07 -0.50 -26.15
C GLY A 422 -5.96 -0.82 -24.65
N GLY A 423 -6.67 -1.82 -24.16
CA GLY A 423 -6.66 -2.22 -22.75
C GLY A 423 -7.40 -1.26 -21.81
N ASN A 424 -8.21 -0.33 -22.34
CA ASN A 424 -9.03 0.54 -21.50
C ASN A 424 -10.14 -0.22 -20.77
N ASP A 425 -10.70 0.38 -19.73
CA ASP A 425 -11.87 -0.16 -19.04
C ASP A 425 -12.98 -0.56 -20.04
N PRO A 426 -13.57 -1.75 -19.91
CA PRO A 426 -13.42 -2.75 -18.85
C PRO A 426 -12.32 -3.81 -19.13
N TYR A 427 -11.57 -3.73 -20.24
CA TYR A 427 -10.60 -4.74 -20.67
C TYR A 427 -9.32 -4.79 -19.82
N ASN A 428 -9.09 -3.81 -18.96
CA ASN A 428 -8.04 -3.82 -17.93
C ASN A 428 -8.36 -4.73 -16.72
N ARG A 429 -9.56 -5.35 -16.69
CA ARG A 429 -10.08 -6.20 -15.60
C ARG A 429 -10.38 -7.64 -16.05
N PRO A 430 -9.47 -8.34 -16.79
CA PRO A 430 -9.70 -9.72 -17.18
C PRO A 430 -9.73 -10.65 -15.98
N MET A 431 -10.46 -11.78 -16.10
CA MET A 431 -10.45 -12.83 -15.08
C MET A 431 -9.06 -13.46 -14.96
N MET A 432 -8.61 -13.69 -13.74
CA MET A 432 -7.35 -14.38 -13.49
C MET A 432 -7.54 -15.90 -13.63
N GLU A 433 -6.91 -16.48 -14.64
CA GLU A 433 -7.05 -17.91 -14.96
C GLU A 433 -5.75 -18.69 -14.72
N LYS A 434 -4.60 -18.00 -14.63
CA LYS A 434 -3.27 -18.62 -14.47
C LYS A 434 -2.74 -18.40 -13.05
N TRP A 435 -2.15 -19.46 -12.50
CA TRP A 435 -1.61 -19.51 -11.14
C TRP A 435 -0.25 -20.19 -11.11
N ASP A 436 0.59 -19.86 -12.10
CA ASP A 436 1.90 -20.48 -12.27
C ASP A 436 2.94 -19.84 -11.35
N THR A 437 3.37 -20.58 -10.33
CA THR A 437 4.44 -20.16 -9.41
C THR A 437 5.84 -20.25 -10.03
N ASP A 438 5.94 -20.92 -11.20
CA ASP A 438 7.17 -20.98 -11.98
C ASP A 438 7.30 -19.84 -13.00
N SER A 439 6.27 -18.99 -13.14
CA SER A 439 6.34 -17.76 -13.92
C SER A 439 7.57 -16.94 -13.51
N GLU A 440 8.33 -16.47 -14.50
CA GLU A 440 9.55 -15.69 -14.24
C GLU A 440 9.28 -14.45 -13.41
N ILE A 441 8.22 -13.70 -13.75
CA ILE A 441 7.87 -12.47 -13.02
C ILE A 441 7.31 -12.77 -11.63
N TYR A 442 6.63 -13.90 -11.41
CA TYR A 442 6.21 -14.33 -10.08
C TYR A 442 7.43 -14.53 -9.16
N ARG A 443 8.43 -15.30 -9.63
CA ARG A 443 9.68 -15.51 -8.88
C ARG A 443 10.45 -14.21 -8.68
N TYR A 444 10.39 -13.33 -9.65
CA TYR A 444 11.04 -12.03 -9.61
C TYR A 444 10.44 -11.15 -8.50
N ILE A 445 9.11 -11.03 -8.45
CA ILE A 445 8.39 -10.30 -7.39
C ILE A 445 8.68 -10.93 -6.02
N ARG A 446 8.70 -12.26 -5.93
CA ARG A 446 9.02 -12.99 -4.71
C ARG A 446 10.39 -12.58 -4.13
N LEU A 447 11.45 -12.54 -4.95
CA LEU A 447 12.79 -12.12 -4.50
C LEU A 447 12.79 -10.66 -4.01
N LEU A 448 12.13 -9.76 -4.72
CA LEU A 448 12.04 -8.35 -4.33
C LEU A 448 11.22 -8.15 -3.05
N SER A 449 10.15 -8.91 -2.87
CA SER A 449 9.35 -8.91 -1.63
C SER A 449 10.17 -9.40 -0.43
N GLY A 450 10.93 -10.50 -0.61
CA GLY A 450 11.86 -10.99 0.42
C GLY A 450 12.93 -9.96 0.77
N LEU A 451 13.54 -9.33 -0.25
CA LEU A 451 14.51 -8.25 -0.06
C LEU A 451 13.93 -7.09 0.74
N ARG A 452 12.70 -6.65 0.39
CA ARG A 452 12.03 -5.54 1.08
C ARG A 452 11.77 -5.84 2.55
N ARG A 453 11.42 -7.07 2.87
CA ARG A 453 11.20 -7.55 4.25
C ARG A 453 12.51 -7.61 5.04
N LEU A 454 13.57 -8.13 4.44
CA LEU A 454 14.86 -8.30 5.07
C LEU A 454 15.62 -6.99 5.28
N ASN A 455 15.63 -6.11 4.26
CA ASN A 455 16.47 -4.92 4.26
C ASN A 455 15.68 -3.64 4.59
N PRO A 456 15.82 -3.08 5.80
CA PRO A 456 15.12 -1.85 6.20
C PRO A 456 15.55 -0.63 5.36
N ALA A 457 16.69 -0.66 4.68
CA ALA A 457 17.06 0.40 3.76
C ALA A 457 16.06 0.53 2.62
N VAL A 458 15.50 -0.58 2.13
CA VAL A 458 14.55 -0.59 1.02
C VAL A 458 13.20 0.00 1.43
N SER A 459 12.70 -0.36 2.63
CA SER A 459 11.38 0.06 3.10
C SER A 459 11.37 1.41 3.82
N MET A 460 12.41 1.73 4.61
CA MET A 460 12.44 2.89 5.51
C MET A 460 13.55 3.88 5.21
N GLY A 461 14.52 3.50 4.36
CA GLY A 461 15.73 4.26 4.15
C GLY A 461 15.60 5.47 3.22
N SER A 462 16.63 6.32 3.26
CA SER A 462 16.84 7.39 2.29
C SER A 462 17.15 6.83 0.90
N GLN A 463 16.87 7.63 -0.14
CA GLN A 463 17.19 7.31 -1.53
C GLN A 463 18.16 8.33 -2.10
N TRP A 464 19.25 7.84 -2.71
CA TRP A 464 20.33 8.66 -3.24
C TRP A 464 20.64 8.27 -4.66
N GLN A 465 20.36 9.15 -5.61
CA GLN A 465 20.79 8.97 -7.00
C GLN A 465 22.30 8.87 -7.08
N LYS A 466 22.82 7.89 -7.84
CA LYS A 466 24.25 7.64 -8.06
C LYS A 466 24.66 7.69 -9.51
N TYR A 467 23.75 7.35 -10.40
CA TYR A 467 23.97 7.38 -11.84
C TYR A 467 22.66 7.68 -12.56
N ILE A 468 22.69 8.53 -13.59
CA ILE A 468 21.52 8.80 -14.40
C ILE A 468 21.88 9.17 -15.84
N THR A 469 21.19 8.54 -16.76
CA THR A 469 21.04 8.90 -18.17
C THR A 469 19.57 8.66 -18.55
N PRO A 470 19.12 9.04 -19.74
CA PRO A 470 17.76 8.65 -20.16
C PRO A 470 17.48 7.14 -20.06
N ASP A 471 18.50 6.30 -20.29
CA ASP A 471 18.33 4.86 -20.37
C ASP A 471 18.84 4.08 -19.15
N VAL A 472 19.62 4.70 -18.28
CA VAL A 472 20.19 4.04 -17.09
C VAL A 472 19.92 4.86 -15.85
N TYR A 473 19.47 4.18 -14.79
CA TYR A 473 19.22 4.80 -13.48
C TYR A 473 19.81 3.98 -12.36
N GLY A 474 20.73 4.60 -11.59
CA GLY A 474 21.37 4.00 -10.43
C GLY A 474 21.11 4.79 -9.17
N TYR A 475 20.73 4.11 -8.08
CA TYR A 475 20.53 4.72 -6.77
C TYR A 475 20.91 3.78 -5.63
N VAL A 476 21.14 4.37 -4.46
CA VAL A 476 21.37 3.66 -3.20
C VAL A 476 20.23 3.97 -2.25
N ARG A 477 19.67 2.93 -1.63
CA ARG A 477 18.83 3.03 -0.44
C ARG A 477 19.71 2.83 0.79
N ARG A 478 19.53 3.66 1.80
CA ARG A 478 20.32 3.59 3.03
C ARG A 478 19.48 3.81 4.28
N TYR A 479 19.67 2.92 5.25
CA TYR A 479 19.15 3.06 6.60
C TYR A 479 20.17 2.47 7.59
N ARG A 480 20.77 3.34 8.42
CA ARG A 480 21.90 2.95 9.29
C ARG A 480 23.00 2.25 8.47
N ASP A 481 23.36 1.03 8.86
CA ASP A 481 24.35 0.20 8.16
C ASP A 481 23.78 -0.70 7.06
N SER A 482 22.44 -0.65 6.88
CA SER A 482 21.79 -1.35 5.78
C SER A 482 21.86 -0.53 4.50
N LEU A 483 22.19 -1.20 3.40
CA LEU A 483 22.38 -0.60 2.09
C LEU A 483 21.71 -1.47 1.02
N CYS A 484 21.15 -0.84 -0.01
CA CYS A 484 20.71 -1.50 -1.23
C CYS A 484 21.06 -0.62 -2.43
N PHE A 485 21.98 -1.10 -3.26
CA PHE A 485 22.34 -0.47 -4.53
C PHE A 485 21.50 -1.08 -5.63
N VAL A 486 20.85 -0.25 -6.44
CA VAL A 486 20.00 -0.65 -7.56
C VAL A 486 20.47 0.08 -8.81
N LEU A 487 20.60 -0.67 -9.90
CA LEU A 487 20.92 -0.14 -11.21
C LEU A 487 19.99 -0.74 -12.25
N LEU A 488 19.32 0.12 -13.00
CA LEU A 488 18.28 -0.20 -13.98
C LEU A 488 18.70 0.28 -15.36
N ASN A 489 18.52 -0.55 -16.37
CA ASN A 489 18.67 -0.18 -17.77
C ASN A 489 17.35 -0.43 -18.53
N ARG A 490 16.84 0.53 -19.27
CA ARG A 490 15.69 0.38 -20.15
C ARG A 490 16.06 0.20 -21.63
N GLY A 491 17.33 0.40 -21.95
CA GLY A 491 17.86 0.44 -23.33
C GLY A 491 18.81 -0.70 -23.66
N GLU A 492 19.66 -0.45 -24.62
CA GLU A 492 20.68 -1.36 -25.12
C GLU A 492 21.77 -1.63 -24.06
N PRO A 493 22.60 -2.70 -24.25
CA PRO A 493 23.72 -2.97 -23.35
C PRO A 493 24.67 -1.80 -23.26
N VAL A 494 25.17 -1.50 -22.06
CA VAL A 494 26.05 -0.37 -21.82
C VAL A 494 27.17 -0.73 -20.85
N THR A 495 28.35 -0.15 -21.08
CA THR A 495 29.47 -0.19 -20.13
C THR A 495 29.51 1.12 -19.35
N ILE A 496 29.43 1.03 -18.02
CA ILE A 496 29.53 2.17 -17.11
C ILE A 496 30.94 2.20 -16.56
N PRO A 497 31.74 3.26 -16.82
CA PRO A 497 33.13 3.32 -16.40
C PRO A 497 33.31 3.23 -14.89
N GLU A 498 32.48 3.94 -14.12
CA GLU A 498 32.42 3.83 -12.67
C GLU A 498 31.02 4.20 -12.15
N VAL A 499 30.61 3.55 -11.06
CA VAL A 499 29.39 3.90 -10.31
C VAL A 499 29.59 3.71 -8.81
N GLU A 500 29.17 4.69 -8.01
CA GLU A 500 29.23 4.65 -6.55
C GLU A 500 28.09 3.77 -6.00
N THR A 501 28.44 2.80 -5.15
CA THR A 501 27.48 1.87 -4.53
C THR A 501 27.30 2.11 -3.03
N GLN A 502 28.24 2.74 -2.37
CA GLN A 502 28.38 2.85 -0.90
C GLN A 502 28.53 1.50 -0.17
N LEU A 503 28.52 0.39 -0.89
CA LEU A 503 28.79 -0.92 -0.31
C LEU A 503 30.25 -1.04 0.12
N PRO A 504 30.57 -1.86 1.12
CA PRO A 504 31.96 -2.12 1.49
C PRO A 504 32.72 -2.81 0.35
N ASP A 505 34.05 -2.67 0.37
CA ASP A 505 34.92 -3.33 -0.59
C ASP A 505 34.79 -4.85 -0.49
N GLY A 506 34.83 -5.52 -1.64
CA GLY A 506 34.68 -6.97 -1.76
C GLY A 506 33.73 -7.41 -2.85
N GLU A 507 33.49 -8.71 -2.91
CA GLU A 507 32.59 -9.34 -3.90
C GLU A 507 31.15 -9.31 -3.36
N HIS A 508 30.22 -8.77 -4.13
CA HIS A 508 28.78 -8.73 -3.84
C HIS A 508 27.99 -9.49 -4.88
N THR A 509 27.01 -10.28 -4.44
CA THR A 509 26.15 -11.08 -5.32
C THR A 509 24.83 -10.34 -5.61
N CYS A 510 24.48 -10.23 -6.88
CA CYS A 510 23.21 -9.65 -7.29
C CYS A 510 22.04 -10.54 -6.86
N VAL A 511 21.08 -9.96 -6.18
CA VAL A 511 19.86 -10.65 -5.71
C VAL A 511 19.09 -11.26 -6.89
N MET A 512 19.01 -10.53 -8.00
CA MET A 512 18.17 -10.92 -9.15
C MET A 512 18.83 -11.92 -10.10
N THR A 513 20.13 -11.75 -10.38
CA THR A 513 20.82 -12.52 -11.42
C THR A 513 21.82 -13.53 -10.90
N ARG A 514 22.19 -13.47 -9.60
CA ARG A 514 23.27 -14.25 -8.97
C ARG A 514 24.67 -13.90 -9.49
N ASN A 515 24.78 -12.94 -10.40
CA ASN A 515 26.08 -12.47 -10.87
C ASN A 515 26.83 -11.77 -9.73
N LYS A 516 28.16 -11.86 -9.77
CA LYS A 516 29.06 -11.29 -8.76
C LYS A 516 29.69 -10.03 -9.29
N TYR A 517 29.80 -9.04 -8.41
CA TYR A 517 30.34 -7.72 -8.70
C TYR A 517 31.37 -7.35 -7.64
N GLU A 518 32.56 -6.94 -8.09
CA GLU A 518 33.63 -6.46 -7.21
C GLU A 518 33.44 -4.98 -6.89
N VAL A 519 33.33 -4.66 -5.62
CA VAL A 519 33.31 -3.27 -5.12
C VAL A 519 34.70 -2.93 -4.61
N LYS A 520 35.23 -1.78 -5.03
CA LYS A 520 36.52 -1.25 -4.62
C LYS A 520 36.40 0.26 -4.39
N ASP A 521 36.85 0.72 -3.23
CA ASP A 521 36.70 2.12 -2.79
C ASP A 521 35.20 2.58 -2.81
N GLY A 522 34.27 1.65 -2.48
CA GLY A 522 32.83 1.90 -2.50
C GLY A 522 32.22 2.04 -3.90
N LYS A 523 32.93 1.66 -4.96
CA LYS A 523 32.53 1.79 -6.36
C LYS A 523 32.65 0.45 -7.11
N ILE A 524 31.93 0.34 -8.22
CA ILE A 524 32.15 -0.69 -9.24
C ILE A 524 32.72 0.01 -10.49
N TYR A 525 33.77 -0.58 -11.07
CA TYR A 525 34.44 -0.07 -12.25
C TYR A 525 34.17 -0.98 -13.47
N ASP A 526 34.14 -0.38 -14.67
CA ASP A 526 33.93 -1.04 -15.95
C ASP A 526 32.71 -2.00 -15.94
N LEU A 527 31.61 -1.54 -15.29
CA LEU A 527 30.40 -2.33 -15.11
C LEU A 527 29.73 -2.61 -16.44
N GLN A 528 29.55 -3.90 -16.77
CA GLN A 528 28.77 -4.32 -17.91
C GLN A 528 27.30 -4.45 -17.47
N LEU A 529 26.40 -3.69 -18.08
CA LEU A 529 24.98 -3.73 -17.84
C LEU A 529 24.26 -4.20 -19.11
N GLU A 530 23.58 -5.32 -18.99
CA GLU A 530 22.87 -5.96 -20.10
C GLU A 530 21.73 -5.09 -20.64
N GLU A 531 21.26 -5.41 -21.85
CA GLU A 531 20.04 -4.86 -22.42
C GLU A 531 18.89 -5.05 -21.43
N ARG A 532 18.16 -3.97 -21.11
CA ARG A 532 17.05 -3.98 -20.14
C ARG A 532 17.39 -4.71 -18.84
N GLY A 533 18.65 -4.58 -18.44
CA GLY A 533 19.25 -5.30 -17.33
C GLY A 533 18.94 -4.63 -15.98
N VAL A 534 18.99 -5.44 -14.94
CA VAL A 534 18.77 -5.03 -13.55
C VAL A 534 19.87 -5.59 -12.68
N ILE A 535 20.47 -4.72 -11.83
CA ILE A 535 21.41 -5.12 -10.78
C ILE A 535 20.86 -4.64 -9.45
N VAL A 536 20.77 -5.54 -8.48
CA VAL A 536 20.37 -5.25 -7.10
C VAL A 536 21.40 -5.89 -6.17
N LEU A 537 22.20 -5.06 -5.52
CA LEU A 537 23.17 -5.48 -4.51
C LEU A 537 22.71 -5.00 -3.14
N SER A 538 22.76 -5.87 -2.14
CA SER A 538 22.17 -5.59 -0.84
C SER A 538 23.08 -6.01 0.29
N ARG A 539 23.10 -5.19 1.34
CA ARG A 539 23.71 -5.48 2.64
C ARG A 539 22.72 -5.12 3.73
N VAL A 540 22.46 -6.05 4.64
CA VAL A 540 21.63 -5.82 5.83
C VAL A 540 22.52 -5.57 7.02
N GLY A 541 22.32 -4.44 7.70
CA GLY A 541 23.01 -4.08 8.93
C GLY A 541 22.33 -4.73 10.17
N GLU A 542 22.92 -4.47 11.33
CA GLU A 542 22.35 -4.94 12.59
C GLU A 542 20.97 -4.32 12.86
N ARG A 543 20.04 -5.14 13.35
CA ARG A 543 18.72 -4.69 13.77
C ARG A 543 18.76 -4.07 15.15
N VAL A 544 17.89 -3.05 15.34
CA VAL A 544 17.65 -2.50 16.68
C VAL A 544 16.93 -3.54 17.52
N LYS A 545 17.46 -3.85 18.69
CA LYS A 545 16.87 -4.78 19.67
C LYS A 545 16.54 -4.03 20.96
N GLY A 546 15.34 -4.23 21.46
CA GLY A 546 14.86 -3.61 22.70
C GLY A 546 13.59 -4.28 23.17
N GLN A 547 13.26 -4.14 24.45
CA GLN A 547 12.00 -4.62 25.01
C GLN A 547 10.81 -3.90 24.35
N THR A 548 10.96 -2.59 24.13
CA THR A 548 10.06 -1.79 23.31
C THR A 548 10.88 -1.01 22.30
N ILE A 549 10.45 -1.00 21.05
CA ILE A 549 11.05 -0.19 19.98
C ILE A 549 10.10 0.96 19.64
N VAL A 550 10.57 2.18 19.79
CA VAL A 550 9.84 3.36 19.35
C VAL A 550 10.31 3.75 17.95
N ARG A 551 9.43 3.68 16.98
CA ARG A 551 9.64 4.17 15.61
C ARG A 551 9.22 5.61 15.53
N ALA A 552 10.19 6.50 15.68
CA ALA A 552 9.99 7.94 15.70
C ALA A 552 10.22 8.53 14.30
N GLN A 553 9.20 9.17 13.74
CA GLN A 553 9.29 9.94 12.51
C GLN A 553 9.05 11.42 12.83
N LEU A 554 9.98 12.28 12.40
CA LEU A 554 9.89 13.72 12.50
C LEU A 554 9.82 14.32 11.09
N ASN A 555 8.78 15.11 10.85
CA ASN A 555 8.56 15.80 9.58
C ASN A 555 8.71 17.31 9.72
N GLY A 556 8.87 18.02 8.60
CA GLY A 556 8.89 19.49 8.58
C GLY A 556 10.19 20.13 9.01
N VAL A 557 11.30 19.38 9.05
CA VAL A 557 12.63 19.90 9.41
C VAL A 557 13.57 19.79 8.23
N GLN A 558 14.10 20.92 7.78
CA GLN A 558 15.14 20.99 6.77
C GLN A 558 16.51 21.18 7.45
N THR A 559 17.47 20.37 7.06
CA THR A 559 18.84 20.39 7.61
C THR A 559 19.86 20.68 6.53
N GLN A 560 21.02 21.19 6.96
CA GLN A 560 22.20 21.37 6.11
C GLN A 560 23.18 20.21 6.31
N PRO A 561 24.09 19.96 5.37
CA PRO A 561 25.16 18.98 5.57
C PRO A 561 25.90 19.19 6.90
N GLY A 562 26.05 18.11 7.69
CA GLY A 562 26.63 18.15 9.02
C GLY A 562 25.68 18.48 10.17
N GLU A 563 24.40 18.73 9.90
CA GLU A 563 23.35 18.84 10.91
C GLU A 563 22.66 17.48 11.09
N ILE A 564 22.40 17.09 12.33
CA ILE A 564 21.79 15.82 12.70
C ILE A 564 20.61 16.09 13.64
N ILE A 565 19.48 15.49 13.40
CA ILE A 565 18.36 15.51 14.33
C ILE A 565 18.59 14.42 15.39
N VAL A 566 18.34 14.79 16.65
CA VAL A 566 18.42 13.89 17.79
C VAL A 566 17.15 13.97 18.61
N VAL A 567 16.81 12.86 19.29
CA VAL A 567 15.74 12.81 20.28
C VAL A 567 16.37 12.85 21.68
N THR A 568 16.01 13.85 22.49
CA THR A 568 16.48 13.99 23.87
C THR A 568 15.32 13.98 24.85
N GLY A 569 15.51 13.43 26.05
CA GLY A 569 14.43 13.27 27.04
C GLY A 569 14.95 12.98 28.45
N ASP A 570 14.00 12.78 29.38
CA ASP A 570 14.24 12.57 30.81
C ASP A 570 14.55 11.10 31.18
N CYS A 571 14.98 10.29 30.23
CA CYS A 571 15.29 8.88 30.42
C CYS A 571 16.67 8.52 29.86
N PRO A 572 17.27 7.40 30.32
CA PRO A 572 18.61 6.97 29.89
C PRO A 572 18.73 6.78 28.37
N GLU A 573 17.72 6.20 27.75
CA GLU A 573 17.69 5.91 26.31
C GLU A 573 17.69 7.18 25.46
N LEU A 574 17.25 8.31 26.00
CA LEU A 574 17.25 9.63 25.35
C LEU A 574 18.29 10.59 25.95
N GLY A 575 19.27 10.05 26.68
CA GLY A 575 20.42 10.78 27.20
C GLY A 575 20.16 11.68 28.41
N ASN A 576 19.03 11.59 29.13
CA ASN A 576 18.71 12.41 30.30
C ASN A 576 18.88 13.92 30.06
N TRP A 577 18.36 14.42 28.94
CA TRP A 577 18.48 15.82 28.47
C TRP A 577 19.90 16.25 28.06
N ASP A 578 20.88 15.36 28.07
CA ASP A 578 22.23 15.61 27.56
C ASP A 578 22.25 15.38 26.06
N ILE A 579 22.39 16.45 25.27
CA ILE A 579 22.40 16.39 23.81
C ILE A 579 23.57 15.51 23.27
N ALA A 580 24.68 15.45 23.98
CA ALA A 580 25.81 14.60 23.56
C ALA A 580 25.50 13.09 23.69
N ARG A 581 24.48 12.74 24.44
CA ARG A 581 24.01 11.36 24.65
C ARG A 581 22.60 11.13 24.11
N ALA A 582 22.01 12.15 23.45
CA ALA A 582 20.72 12.03 22.82
C ALA A 582 20.72 11.00 21.68
N TYR A 583 19.56 10.39 21.40
CA TYR A 583 19.46 9.36 20.37
C TYR A 583 19.46 10.00 18.97
N PRO A 584 20.39 9.63 18.06
CA PRO A 584 20.44 10.19 16.72
C PRO A 584 19.34 9.60 15.83
N MET A 585 18.80 10.43 14.94
CA MET A 585 17.89 10.00 13.90
C MET A 585 18.62 9.86 12.55
N GLU A 586 18.09 9.06 11.66
CA GLU A 586 18.54 8.89 10.29
C GLU A 586 17.84 9.90 9.37
N TYR A 587 18.60 10.52 8.48
CA TYR A 587 18.06 11.34 7.39
C TYR A 587 17.36 10.44 6.38
N ILE A 588 16.09 10.74 6.06
CA ILE A 588 15.31 10.00 5.06
C ILE A 588 15.20 10.81 3.77
N ASN A 589 14.76 12.06 3.88
CA ASN A 589 14.75 13.03 2.80
C ASN A 589 14.82 14.45 3.38
N THR A 590 14.76 15.47 2.53
CA THR A 590 14.91 16.89 2.91
C THR A 590 13.92 17.35 4.00
N ASN A 591 12.82 16.62 4.21
CA ASN A 591 11.75 17.00 5.13
C ASN A 591 11.46 15.96 6.22
N THR A 592 12.15 14.81 6.21
CA THR A 592 11.82 13.67 7.08
C THR A 592 13.06 13.06 7.70
N TRP A 593 12.99 12.84 9.03
CA TRP A 593 13.94 12.08 9.81
C TRP A 593 13.25 10.92 10.52
N PHE A 594 13.95 9.81 10.71
CA PHE A 594 13.39 8.59 11.28
C PHE A 594 14.39 7.89 12.20
N ALA A 595 13.90 7.27 13.28
CA ALA A 595 14.72 6.44 14.15
C ALA A 595 13.91 5.28 14.72
N GLU A 596 14.60 4.14 14.92
CA GLU A 596 14.14 3.06 15.79
C GLU A 596 14.89 3.18 17.11
N ILE A 597 14.18 3.55 18.17
CA ILE A 597 14.77 3.82 19.49
C ILE A 597 14.43 2.64 20.42
N PRO A 598 15.45 1.89 20.89
CA PRO A 598 15.22 0.80 21.83
C PRO A 598 15.00 1.33 23.25
N PHE A 599 13.89 0.99 23.87
CA PHE A 599 13.60 1.24 25.27
C PHE A 599 13.64 -0.07 26.06
N ASN A 600 14.45 -0.10 27.09
CA ASN A 600 14.61 -1.22 28.01
C ASN A 600 14.32 -0.78 29.46
N GLU A 601 15.08 0.19 29.99
CA GLU A 601 14.93 0.67 31.35
C GLU A 601 13.63 1.50 31.54
N SER A 602 13.20 2.18 30.49
CA SER A 602 12.03 3.07 30.51
C SER A 602 10.78 2.44 29.89
N ALA A 603 10.82 1.16 29.51
CA ALA A 603 9.64 0.42 29.09
C ALA A 603 8.57 0.41 30.18
N GLY A 604 7.32 0.74 29.83
CA GLY A 604 6.19 0.86 30.77
C GLY A 604 6.15 2.17 31.56
N LYS A 605 7.06 3.12 31.32
CA LYS A 605 7.12 4.40 32.06
C LYS A 605 6.64 5.58 31.23
N LEU A 606 6.15 6.64 31.90
CA LEU A 606 5.92 7.95 31.32
C LEU A 606 7.27 8.65 31.18
N ILE A 607 7.56 9.15 29.98
CA ILE A 607 8.74 9.95 29.68
C ILE A 607 8.37 11.30 29.10
N SER A 608 9.30 12.24 29.19
CA SER A 608 9.24 13.54 28.51
C SER A 608 10.37 13.64 27.49
N TYR A 609 10.10 14.12 26.27
CA TYR A 609 11.10 14.21 25.21
C TYR A 609 10.92 15.45 24.33
N LYS A 610 11.94 15.77 23.57
CA LYS A 610 11.99 16.79 22.51
C LYS A 610 12.92 16.35 21.40
N TYR A 611 12.75 16.96 20.25
CA TYR A 611 13.75 16.93 19.19
C TYR A 611 14.70 18.09 19.29
N ALA A 612 15.92 17.88 18.85
CA ALA A 612 16.93 18.93 18.73
C ALA A 612 17.78 18.68 17.47
N MET A 613 18.25 19.77 16.88
CA MET A 613 19.21 19.73 15.77
C MET A 613 20.61 19.92 16.36
N TRP A 614 21.41 18.86 16.30
CA TRP A 614 22.84 18.92 16.65
C TRP A 614 23.64 19.50 15.47
N ARG A 615 24.59 20.37 15.79
CA ARG A 615 25.46 21.06 14.81
C ARG A 615 26.89 21.09 15.34
N GLU A 616 27.84 20.61 14.54
CA GLU A 616 29.22 20.63 14.94
C GLU A 616 29.73 22.07 15.18
N GLY A 617 30.36 22.30 16.31
CA GLY A 617 30.93 23.61 16.68
C GLY A 617 29.92 24.75 16.93
N ARG A 618 28.63 24.44 17.05
CA ARG A 618 27.55 25.40 17.33
C ARG A 618 26.65 24.89 18.45
N SER A 619 25.96 25.84 19.11
CA SER A 619 24.90 25.46 20.07
C SER A 619 23.80 24.68 19.38
N PRO A 620 23.30 23.58 19.98
CA PRO A 620 22.17 22.83 19.42
C PRO A 620 20.91 23.70 19.34
N LEU A 621 20.15 23.54 18.26
CA LEU A 621 18.85 24.16 18.09
C LEU A 621 17.78 23.22 18.66
N ARG A 622 17.05 23.65 19.68
CA ARG A 622 15.96 22.87 20.29
C ARG A 622 14.60 23.35 19.79
N GLU A 623 13.63 22.43 19.68
CA GLU A 623 12.26 22.80 19.37
C GLU A 623 11.70 23.84 20.35
N ASN A 624 10.95 24.79 19.80
CA ASN A 624 10.29 25.85 20.58
C ASN A 624 8.87 25.46 20.98
N LEU A 625 8.72 24.36 21.70
CA LEU A 625 7.44 23.92 22.28
C LEU A 625 7.65 23.28 23.65
N MET A 626 6.56 22.99 24.36
CA MET A 626 6.60 22.23 25.61
C MET A 626 7.14 20.82 25.34
N ASN A 627 7.71 20.17 26.37
CA ASN A 627 8.15 18.79 26.25
C ASN A 627 6.96 17.90 25.90
N ARG A 628 7.15 17.05 24.91
CA ARG A 628 6.21 15.98 24.60
C ARG A 628 6.24 14.96 25.73
N ARG A 629 5.13 14.29 25.99
CA ARG A 629 5.03 13.25 26.99
C ARG A 629 4.39 12.01 26.39
N TRP A 630 4.94 10.86 26.70
CA TRP A 630 4.44 9.59 26.20
C TRP A 630 4.66 8.47 27.22
N VAL A 631 3.68 7.56 27.32
CA VAL A 631 3.85 6.33 28.08
C VAL A 631 4.43 5.29 27.13
N ILE A 632 5.66 4.87 27.36
CA ILE A 632 6.28 3.79 26.59
C ILE A 632 5.54 2.49 26.90
N ALA A 633 5.16 1.72 25.89
CA ALA A 633 4.60 0.41 26.08
C ALA A 633 5.57 -0.48 26.87
N LYS A 634 5.06 -1.54 27.53
CA LYS A 634 5.92 -2.47 28.26
C LYS A 634 6.76 -3.33 27.34
N GLU A 635 6.23 -3.61 26.14
CA GLU A 635 6.87 -4.44 25.10
C GLU A 635 6.28 -4.09 23.73
N GLY A 636 6.93 -4.52 22.66
CA GLY A 636 6.46 -4.39 21.29
C GLY A 636 6.95 -3.11 20.60
N THR A 637 6.21 -2.66 19.59
CA THR A 637 6.56 -1.49 18.77
C THR A 637 5.57 -0.35 18.95
N VAL A 638 6.09 0.88 19.11
CA VAL A 638 5.32 2.12 19.25
C VAL A 638 5.72 3.06 18.12
N LYS A 639 4.75 3.80 17.57
CA LYS A 639 4.99 4.78 16.52
C LYS A 639 4.81 6.20 17.05
N TRP A 640 5.82 7.05 16.85
CA TRP A 640 5.72 8.49 17.04
C TRP A 640 5.72 9.19 15.69
N ARG A 641 4.74 10.04 15.45
CA ARG A 641 4.63 10.86 14.24
C ARG A 641 4.53 12.32 14.65
N ASP A 642 5.66 13.00 14.60
CA ASP A 642 5.79 14.35 15.06
C ASP A 642 6.13 15.31 13.93
N THR A 643 5.75 16.58 14.12
CA THR A 643 6.14 17.69 13.25
C THR A 643 7.09 18.60 14.02
N TRP A 644 8.18 19.02 13.34
CA TRP A 644 9.15 19.95 13.89
C TRP A 644 8.52 21.30 14.20
N ALA A 645 8.70 21.76 15.43
CA ALA A 645 8.41 23.14 15.78
C ALA A 645 9.66 23.98 15.64
N PRO A 646 9.66 25.10 14.87
CA PRO A 646 10.84 25.92 14.63
C PRO A 646 11.59 26.24 15.93
N GLY A 647 12.87 25.92 15.95
CA GLY A 647 13.69 25.99 17.15
C GLY A 647 14.08 27.41 17.54
N ARG A 648 14.49 27.58 18.80
CA ARG A 648 15.24 28.77 19.25
C ARG A 648 16.65 28.33 19.62
N GLU A 649 17.61 29.17 19.28
CA GLU A 649 18.97 29.02 19.82
C GLU A 649 18.91 29.19 21.34
N SER A 650 19.45 28.21 22.07
CA SER A 650 19.49 28.18 23.53
C SER A 650 20.67 28.94 24.09
#